data_6f531228f89c916d469fae2585bfcf16
#
_entry.id   6f531228f89c916d469fae2585bfcf16
#
_cell.length_a   1.000
_cell.length_b   1.000
_cell.length_c   1.000
_cell.angle_alpha   90.00
_cell.angle_beta   90.00
_cell.angle_gamma   90.00
#
_symmetry.space_group_name_H-M   'P 1'
#
loop_
_entity.id
_entity.type
_entity.pdbx_description
1 polymer ?
#
loop_
_entity_poly.entity_id
_entity_poly.type
_entity_poly.pdbx_seq_one_letter_code
_entity_poly.pdbx_strand_id
1 'polypeptide(L)'
;MLFILSIVILVFTLWAIFYFQLSRNSGAMTLIAVSIVSAFISPWSLILGIPLIVLSIIVMVDALRMKIITQPAYKALSQAMPSMSSTEREALDAGTSWWEKELFMGAPNWDTFEQYPYPTLSVEEQSFLDNEVEQLCNMLDEWEIHHKHKDLSPETWQFIKTHGFLGLIIPKEYGGKAFSSFAQSRIMSKIASRSLTAAVSCMVPNSLGPGELLLHYGTDEQKKRYLPGLTKGEEIPCFGLTSPEAGSDAGAIPDTGVVCYGQFEGQHVLGLKMNFSKRWITLAPIATVIGLAFKLYDPEGLLGDKTKTDYGITCALLPANHAGVKVGPRHHPGSPFMNGTVEGQDVFIPLDWIIGGVENAGKGWRMLMECLAVGRGISLPALSTAAGEMTYLNVGAFARIRQQFKLSVGKFEGVQEVTSDIASETYMLEAFRYLVTCGLNQGGKPAVMTAMAKYYATESMRRVVNHGMDVVGGRAIQLGPRNFLALTYQAIPVSITVEGANILSRSLMIFGQGSMRCHPYLYEELQLLQAPDKDAALTQFNELFYHHLGYTFNRTARAFAFGWFGGSSDAPQQADEFSRPYYKTINHFSAAFALTADMCLGLLAGDIKRKEMLSGRLADIHAQLFIATAILKYYAHGQKTADEQLHAQLALDKALFNAQEAFFGLFNNFPMQLAAGVVKLICFPWGRALQPPSDQLKRDVAMSMMQDNAFRQQLKQHVFYNTDPDDVFGRMESTFQSLTEIEPLWDRFKKAEAKGSFDGLSFVEHIADALNTGAIQPEEASQLLSYNAQRFDSILTDIFDMQLEQTLPLDNPHLIEPLGVDTEAHPPAASAEPKTGGTAQLATDHHKEDPEPFIRF
;
A
#
# COMPACT_ATOMS: atom_id res chain seq x y z
N MET A 1 -3.71 -53.45 21.54
CA MET A 1 -4.53 -52.96 20.41
C MET A 1 -5.76 -52.22 20.89
N LEU A 2 -6.67 -52.81 21.70
CA LEU A 2 -7.91 -52.16 22.18
C LEU A 2 -7.68 -50.90 23.01
N PHE A 3 -6.63 -50.84 23.83
CA PHE A 3 -6.25 -49.65 24.58
C PHE A 3 -5.89 -48.46 23.66
N ILE A 4 -5.07 -48.71 22.65
CA ILE A 4 -4.70 -47.69 21.66
C ILE A 4 -5.93 -47.21 20.90
N LEU A 5 -6.82 -48.13 20.51
CA LEU A 5 -8.07 -47.79 19.86
C LEU A 5 -8.93 -46.86 20.74
N SER A 6 -9.07 -47.17 22.03
CA SER A 6 -9.83 -46.35 22.98
C SER A 6 -9.24 -44.96 23.13
N ILE A 7 -7.93 -44.82 23.17
CA ILE A 7 -7.24 -43.51 23.21
C ILE A 7 -7.54 -42.72 21.91
N VAL A 8 -7.41 -43.37 20.75
CA VAL A 8 -7.69 -42.71 19.47
C VAL A 8 -9.14 -42.21 19.40
N ILE A 9 -10.12 -43.02 19.87
CA ILE A 9 -11.53 -42.61 19.95
C ILE A 9 -11.71 -41.38 20.84
N LEU A 10 -11.09 -41.35 22.03
CA LEU A 10 -11.20 -40.22 22.96
C LEU A 10 -10.57 -38.94 22.37
N VAL A 11 -9.38 -39.05 21.79
CA VAL A 11 -8.69 -37.93 21.17
C VAL A 11 -9.48 -37.42 19.94
N PHE A 12 -9.98 -38.32 19.12
CA PHE A 12 -10.82 -37.95 17.96
C PHE A 12 -12.13 -37.28 18.40
N THR A 13 -12.77 -37.81 19.46
CA THR A 13 -13.99 -37.19 20.01
C THR A 13 -13.71 -35.78 20.52
N LEU A 14 -12.63 -35.60 21.24
CA LEU A 14 -12.22 -34.27 21.73
C LEU A 14 -11.98 -33.31 20.57
N TRP A 15 -11.26 -33.77 19.53
CA TRP A 15 -11.04 -33.00 18.33
C TRP A 15 -12.37 -32.65 17.62
N ALA A 16 -13.27 -33.62 17.46
CA ALA A 16 -14.55 -33.42 16.79
C ALA A 16 -15.47 -32.43 17.53
N ILE A 17 -15.49 -32.49 18.88
CA ILE A 17 -16.25 -31.52 19.71
C ILE A 17 -15.84 -30.09 19.39
N PHE A 18 -14.54 -29.84 19.33
CA PHE A 18 -14.03 -28.48 19.03
C PHE A 18 -14.16 -28.13 17.56
N TYR A 19 -13.88 -29.04 16.65
CA TYR A 19 -13.97 -28.81 15.20
C TYR A 19 -15.39 -28.44 14.77
N PHE A 20 -16.40 -29.16 15.26
CA PHE A 20 -17.81 -28.93 14.97
C PHE A 20 -18.48 -27.92 15.92
N GLN A 21 -17.75 -27.32 16.82
CA GLN A 21 -18.24 -26.30 17.77
C GLN A 21 -19.47 -26.76 18.57
N LEU A 22 -19.46 -27.97 19.11
CA LEU A 22 -20.57 -28.45 19.96
C LEU A 22 -20.71 -27.52 21.16
N SER A 23 -21.97 -27.27 21.57
CA SER A 23 -22.23 -26.48 22.76
C SER A 23 -21.50 -27.05 23.99
N ARG A 24 -21.16 -26.20 24.95
CA ARG A 24 -20.45 -26.58 26.18
C ARG A 24 -21.05 -27.83 26.84
N ASN A 25 -22.34 -27.87 27.03
CA ASN A 25 -23.01 -28.98 27.66
C ASN A 25 -23.08 -30.22 26.77
N SER A 26 -23.37 -30.05 25.46
CA SER A 26 -23.40 -31.15 24.51
C SER A 26 -22.02 -31.79 24.35
N GLY A 27 -20.97 -30.99 24.23
CA GLY A 27 -19.59 -31.44 24.11
C GLY A 27 -19.15 -32.20 25.38
N ALA A 28 -19.43 -31.66 26.57
CA ALA A 28 -19.10 -32.30 27.84
C ALA A 28 -19.87 -33.63 28.00
N MET A 29 -21.16 -33.66 27.72
CA MET A 29 -21.96 -34.93 27.78
C MET A 29 -21.44 -35.97 26.78
N THR A 30 -21.10 -35.56 25.56
CA THR A 30 -20.52 -36.43 24.55
C THR A 30 -19.20 -37.03 25.04
N LEU A 31 -18.33 -36.20 25.63
CA LEU A 31 -17.04 -36.64 26.15
C LEU A 31 -17.19 -37.61 27.33
N ILE A 32 -18.15 -37.36 28.23
CA ILE A 32 -18.49 -38.28 29.34
C ILE A 32 -18.99 -39.62 28.78
N ALA A 33 -19.95 -39.62 27.84
CA ALA A 33 -20.52 -40.81 27.25
C ALA A 33 -19.45 -41.66 26.55
N VAL A 34 -18.63 -41.04 25.69
CA VAL A 34 -17.56 -41.72 24.97
C VAL A 34 -16.46 -42.24 25.92
N SER A 35 -16.16 -41.50 27.03
CA SER A 35 -15.22 -41.97 28.05
C SER A 35 -15.73 -43.23 28.74
N ILE A 36 -17.02 -43.29 29.06
CA ILE A 36 -17.66 -44.48 29.68
C ILE A 36 -17.63 -45.66 28.68
N VAL A 37 -18.04 -45.42 27.40
CA VAL A 37 -18.02 -46.45 26.36
C VAL A 37 -16.59 -46.99 26.14
N SER A 38 -15.61 -46.12 26.10
CA SER A 38 -14.20 -46.49 25.92
C SER A 38 -13.69 -47.36 27.05
N ALA A 39 -14.21 -47.23 28.29
CA ALA A 39 -13.86 -48.07 29.43
C ALA A 39 -14.37 -49.54 29.24
N PHE A 40 -15.49 -49.74 28.59
CA PHE A 40 -15.97 -51.10 28.23
C PHE A 40 -15.13 -51.75 27.13
N ILE A 41 -14.49 -50.95 26.24
CA ILE A 41 -13.58 -51.49 25.21
C ILE A 41 -12.23 -51.88 25.87
N SER A 42 -11.71 -51.04 26.74
CA SER A 42 -10.47 -51.30 27.49
C SER A 42 -10.49 -50.55 28.83
N PRO A 43 -10.49 -51.25 29.99
CA PRO A 43 -10.47 -50.62 31.31
C PRO A 43 -9.31 -49.66 31.52
N TRP A 44 -8.19 -49.86 30.84
CA TRP A 44 -7.02 -48.96 30.87
C TRP A 44 -7.31 -47.55 30.28
N SER A 45 -8.35 -47.41 29.47
CA SER A 45 -8.76 -46.12 28.97
C SER A 45 -9.28 -45.16 30.07
N LEU A 46 -9.62 -45.67 31.26
CA LEU A 46 -10.00 -44.90 32.43
C LEU A 46 -8.87 -43.95 32.90
N ILE A 47 -7.61 -44.27 32.60
CA ILE A 47 -6.47 -43.37 32.88
C ILE A 47 -6.69 -41.99 32.24
N LEU A 48 -7.20 -41.95 31.03
CA LEU A 48 -7.51 -40.71 30.32
C LEU A 48 -9.01 -40.32 30.51
N GLY A 49 -9.90 -41.31 30.58
CA GLY A 49 -11.33 -41.08 30.67
C GLY A 49 -11.78 -40.41 31.96
N ILE A 50 -11.20 -40.80 33.14
CA ILE A 50 -11.58 -40.18 34.43
C ILE A 50 -11.20 -38.69 34.47
N PRO A 51 -9.96 -38.25 34.11
CA PRO A 51 -9.65 -36.84 34.00
C PRO A 51 -10.60 -36.07 33.06
N LEU A 52 -10.95 -36.63 31.91
CA LEU A 52 -11.86 -36.02 30.94
C LEU A 52 -13.29 -35.90 31.49
N ILE A 53 -13.79 -36.91 32.23
CA ILE A 53 -15.09 -36.85 32.89
C ILE A 53 -15.08 -35.76 33.97
N VAL A 54 -14.06 -35.73 34.82
CA VAL A 54 -13.90 -34.72 35.88
C VAL A 54 -13.88 -33.30 35.29
N LEU A 55 -13.06 -33.12 34.23
CA LEU A 55 -12.99 -31.84 33.52
C LEU A 55 -14.37 -31.45 32.94
N SER A 56 -15.06 -32.40 32.31
CA SER A 56 -16.40 -32.18 31.77
C SER A 56 -17.39 -31.73 32.83
N ILE A 57 -17.36 -32.37 34.02
CA ILE A 57 -18.22 -31.97 35.15
C ILE A 57 -17.88 -30.56 35.64
N ILE A 58 -16.58 -30.23 35.76
CA ILE A 58 -16.12 -28.88 36.14
C ILE A 58 -16.63 -27.85 35.15
N VAL A 59 -16.55 -28.12 33.88
CA VAL A 59 -16.98 -27.23 32.80
C VAL A 59 -18.50 -27.05 32.76
N MET A 60 -19.30 -28.11 33.06
CA MET A 60 -20.75 -28.05 33.08
C MET A 60 -21.31 -27.34 34.30
N VAL A 61 -20.69 -27.48 35.47
CA VAL A 61 -21.20 -26.92 36.72
C VAL A 61 -20.62 -25.51 36.92
N ASP A 62 -21.47 -24.49 36.79
CA ASP A 62 -21.06 -23.08 36.81
C ASP A 62 -20.28 -22.71 38.07
N ALA A 63 -20.71 -23.16 39.27
CA ALA A 63 -20.01 -22.87 40.53
C ALA A 63 -18.61 -23.48 40.59
N LEU A 64 -18.42 -24.70 40.07
CA LEU A 64 -17.12 -25.34 40.01
C LEU A 64 -16.20 -24.65 38.97
N ARG A 65 -16.75 -24.37 37.80
CA ARG A 65 -16.05 -23.67 36.74
C ARG A 65 -15.55 -22.30 37.22
N MET A 66 -16.43 -21.52 37.80
CA MET A 66 -16.11 -20.21 38.32
C MET A 66 -14.96 -20.25 39.32
N LYS A 67 -15.05 -21.17 40.29
CA LYS A 67 -14.06 -21.28 41.37
C LYS A 67 -12.73 -21.87 40.97
N ILE A 68 -12.77 -22.90 40.08
CA ILE A 68 -11.56 -23.70 39.76
C ILE A 68 -10.80 -23.11 38.56
N ILE A 69 -11.52 -22.51 37.59
CA ILE A 69 -10.91 -22.05 36.35
C ILE A 69 -10.99 -20.53 36.23
N THR A 70 -12.20 -19.94 36.27
CA THR A 70 -12.39 -18.55 35.91
C THR A 70 -11.76 -17.57 36.89
N GLN A 71 -11.98 -17.74 38.23
CA GLN A 71 -11.39 -16.84 39.24
C GLN A 71 -9.84 -16.83 39.19
N PRO A 72 -9.16 -18.00 39.18
CA PRO A 72 -7.71 -18.01 39.04
C PRO A 72 -7.21 -17.38 37.73
N ALA A 73 -7.88 -17.66 36.59
CA ALA A 73 -7.55 -17.05 35.32
C ALA A 73 -7.73 -15.52 35.32
N TYR A 74 -8.88 -15.04 35.81
CA TYR A 74 -9.17 -13.61 35.97
C TYR A 74 -8.10 -12.89 36.80
N LYS A 75 -7.72 -13.47 37.93
CA LYS A 75 -6.69 -12.91 38.82
C LYS A 75 -5.32 -12.88 38.13
N ALA A 76 -4.93 -13.96 37.46
CA ALA A 76 -3.64 -14.05 36.76
C ALA A 76 -3.57 -13.06 35.61
N LEU A 77 -4.62 -12.99 34.79
CA LEU A 77 -4.69 -12.06 33.67
C LEU A 77 -4.74 -10.60 34.12
N SER A 78 -5.49 -10.28 35.19
CA SER A 78 -5.52 -8.90 35.75
C SER A 78 -4.14 -8.43 36.23
N GLN A 79 -3.26 -9.35 36.63
CA GLN A 79 -1.88 -9.03 37.05
C GLN A 79 -0.90 -8.95 35.88
N ALA A 80 -1.12 -9.74 34.83
CA ALA A 80 -0.24 -9.82 33.66
C ALA A 80 -0.50 -8.74 32.61
N MET A 81 -1.74 -8.23 32.56
CA MET A 81 -2.11 -7.24 31.54
C MET A 81 -1.75 -5.83 31.98
N PRO A 82 -1.03 -5.05 31.13
CA PRO A 82 -0.72 -3.66 31.42
C PRO A 82 -2.00 -2.80 31.38
N SER A 83 -1.99 -1.71 32.15
CA SER A 83 -3.04 -0.70 32.06
C SER A 83 -3.00 -0.03 30.68
N MET A 84 -4.16 0.14 30.07
CA MET A 84 -4.30 0.85 28.82
C MET A 84 -4.37 2.37 29.09
N SER A 85 -3.61 3.18 28.35
CA SER A 85 -3.71 4.63 28.44
C SER A 85 -5.04 5.13 27.85
N SER A 86 -5.47 6.35 28.22
CA SER A 86 -6.67 6.99 27.65
C SER A 86 -6.58 7.13 26.14
N THR A 87 -5.44 7.57 25.63
CA THR A 87 -5.19 7.72 24.18
C THR A 87 -5.22 6.38 23.43
N GLU A 88 -4.70 5.32 24.03
CA GLU A 88 -4.77 3.97 23.46
C GLU A 88 -6.21 3.45 23.40
N ARG A 89 -7.00 3.68 24.46
CA ARG A 89 -8.43 3.34 24.51
C ARG A 89 -9.22 4.11 23.46
N GLU A 90 -9.06 5.43 23.42
CA GLU A 90 -9.70 6.27 22.40
C GLU A 90 -9.35 5.83 20.99
N ALA A 91 -8.09 5.48 20.74
CA ALA A 91 -7.67 4.96 19.45
C ALA A 91 -8.38 3.64 19.11
N LEU A 92 -8.55 2.74 20.05
CA LEU A 92 -9.26 1.46 19.85
C LEU A 92 -10.77 1.66 19.66
N ASP A 93 -11.38 2.60 20.36
CA ASP A 93 -12.81 2.91 20.22
C ASP A 93 -13.13 3.64 18.91
N ALA A 94 -12.15 4.35 18.34
CA ALA A 94 -12.31 5.20 17.17
C ALA A 94 -12.36 4.48 15.82
N GLY A 95 -12.00 3.23 15.70
CA GLY A 95 -11.96 2.53 14.41
C GLY A 95 -12.88 1.32 14.35
N THR A 96 -13.21 0.94 13.13
CA THR A 96 -13.92 -0.32 12.84
C THR A 96 -12.95 -1.37 12.30
N SER A 97 -13.41 -2.62 12.22
CA SER A 97 -12.77 -3.69 11.45
C SER A 97 -13.69 -4.11 10.31
N TRP A 98 -13.13 -4.73 9.29
CA TRP A 98 -13.86 -5.18 8.12
C TRP A 98 -13.40 -6.60 7.74
N TRP A 99 -13.09 -6.88 6.47
CA TRP A 99 -12.68 -8.20 5.99
C TRP A 99 -11.40 -8.74 6.66
N GLU A 100 -10.46 -7.89 7.03
CA GLU A 100 -9.25 -8.30 7.75
C GLU A 100 -9.54 -9.02 9.05
N LYS A 101 -10.68 -8.71 9.71
CA LYS A 101 -11.14 -9.41 10.92
C LYS A 101 -11.48 -10.87 10.63
N GLU A 102 -12.16 -11.17 9.51
CA GLU A 102 -12.51 -12.54 9.12
C GLU A 102 -11.25 -13.40 8.92
N LEU A 103 -10.23 -12.85 8.27
CA LEU A 103 -8.94 -13.50 8.09
C LEU A 103 -8.21 -13.71 9.41
N PHE A 104 -8.29 -12.74 10.33
CA PHE A 104 -7.71 -12.84 11.65
C PHE A 104 -8.38 -13.95 12.49
N MET A 105 -9.69 -14.06 12.39
CA MET A 105 -10.48 -15.05 13.14
C MET A 105 -10.27 -16.50 12.70
N GLY A 106 -9.56 -16.77 11.61
CA GLY A 106 -9.17 -18.13 11.21
C GLY A 106 -10.27 -18.99 10.58
N ALA A 107 -11.38 -18.38 10.17
CA ALA A 107 -12.46 -19.03 9.42
C ALA A 107 -13.20 -17.98 8.58
N PRO A 108 -12.58 -17.49 7.50
CA PRO A 108 -13.17 -16.45 6.67
C PRO A 108 -14.49 -16.91 6.07
N ASN A 109 -15.49 -16.04 6.13
CA ASN A 109 -16.82 -16.29 5.54
C ASN A 109 -16.80 -15.83 4.08
N TRP A 110 -16.64 -16.78 3.16
CA TRP A 110 -16.54 -16.50 1.75
C TRP A 110 -17.85 -16.03 1.12
N ASP A 111 -19.00 -16.41 1.65
CA ASP A 111 -20.30 -15.93 1.16
C ASP A 111 -20.45 -14.41 1.46
N THR A 112 -20.00 -13.97 2.63
CA THR A 112 -19.93 -12.54 2.95
C THR A 112 -18.93 -11.80 2.07
N PHE A 113 -17.77 -12.41 1.80
CA PHE A 113 -16.75 -11.82 0.93
C PHE A 113 -17.24 -11.63 -0.51
N GLU A 114 -17.97 -12.61 -1.02
CA GLU A 114 -18.54 -12.55 -2.37
C GLU A 114 -19.55 -11.41 -2.52
N GLN A 115 -20.35 -11.14 -1.48
CA GLN A 115 -21.35 -10.07 -1.46
C GLN A 115 -20.79 -8.65 -1.46
N TYR A 116 -19.50 -8.46 -1.13
CA TYR A 116 -18.89 -7.14 -1.20
C TYR A 116 -18.90 -6.63 -2.64
N PRO A 117 -19.46 -5.43 -2.90
CA PRO A 117 -19.57 -4.91 -4.25
C PRO A 117 -18.18 -4.63 -4.84
N TYR A 118 -18.01 -4.87 -6.12
CA TYR A 118 -16.84 -4.39 -6.83
C TYR A 118 -17.00 -2.88 -7.09
N PRO A 119 -16.05 -2.02 -6.64
CA PRO A 119 -16.22 -0.59 -6.76
C PRO A 119 -16.20 -0.15 -8.22
N THR A 120 -17.13 0.70 -8.58
CA THR A 120 -17.26 1.31 -9.92
C THR A 120 -17.41 2.81 -9.78
N LEU A 121 -17.07 3.54 -10.82
CA LEU A 121 -17.27 4.98 -10.90
C LEU A 121 -18.71 5.29 -11.33
N SER A 122 -19.31 6.32 -10.74
CA SER A 122 -20.52 6.91 -11.26
C SER A 122 -20.25 7.68 -12.57
N VAL A 123 -21.30 8.03 -13.32
CA VAL A 123 -21.16 8.80 -14.55
C VAL A 123 -20.47 10.15 -14.29
N GLU A 124 -20.78 10.81 -13.18
CA GLU A 124 -20.19 12.10 -12.80
C GLU A 124 -18.70 11.96 -12.46
N GLU A 125 -18.34 10.91 -11.70
CA GLU A 125 -16.95 10.62 -11.34
C GLU A 125 -16.11 10.26 -12.58
N GLN A 126 -16.66 9.46 -13.49
CA GLN A 126 -15.99 9.12 -14.74
C GLN A 126 -15.82 10.36 -15.62
N SER A 127 -16.85 11.19 -15.75
CA SER A 127 -16.77 12.46 -16.51
C SER A 127 -15.70 13.38 -15.96
N PHE A 128 -15.56 13.48 -14.63
CA PHE A 128 -14.53 14.31 -14.00
C PHE A 128 -13.11 13.76 -14.30
N LEU A 129 -12.93 12.45 -14.31
CA LEU A 129 -11.68 11.81 -14.70
C LEU A 129 -11.31 12.05 -16.17
N ASP A 130 -12.31 12.01 -17.06
CA ASP A 130 -12.09 12.08 -18.50
C ASP A 130 -11.94 13.54 -18.99
N ASN A 131 -12.41 14.52 -18.21
CA ASN A 131 -12.35 15.93 -18.60
C ASN A 131 -11.43 16.75 -17.68
N GLU A 132 -11.85 17.03 -16.44
CA GLU A 132 -11.14 17.95 -15.55
C GLU A 132 -9.77 17.40 -15.14
N VAL A 133 -9.69 16.11 -14.82
CA VAL A 133 -8.40 15.48 -14.45
C VAL A 133 -7.48 15.39 -15.65
N GLU A 134 -8.01 15.07 -16.84
CA GLU A 134 -7.24 15.04 -18.09
C GLU A 134 -6.69 16.42 -18.43
N GLN A 135 -7.52 17.47 -18.32
CA GLN A 135 -7.08 18.84 -18.55
C GLN A 135 -6.01 19.27 -17.56
N LEU A 136 -6.19 18.94 -16.26
CA LEU A 136 -5.17 19.23 -15.25
C LEU A 136 -3.85 18.55 -15.63
N CYS A 137 -3.86 17.27 -15.98
CA CYS A 137 -2.66 16.53 -16.35
C CYS A 137 -1.95 17.13 -17.55
N ASN A 138 -2.69 17.64 -18.54
CA ASN A 138 -2.11 18.33 -19.69
C ASN A 138 -1.41 19.67 -19.35
N MET A 139 -1.79 20.30 -18.21
CA MET A 139 -1.16 21.54 -17.73
C MET A 139 0.13 21.28 -16.93
N LEU A 140 0.43 20.02 -16.59
CA LEU A 140 1.51 19.66 -15.68
C LEU A 140 2.78 19.26 -16.42
N ASP A 141 3.86 19.94 -16.12
CA ASP A 141 5.23 19.54 -16.47
C ASP A 141 6.05 19.39 -15.17
N GLU A 142 6.30 18.13 -14.77
CA GLU A 142 6.96 17.86 -13.49
C GLU A 142 8.42 18.34 -13.48
N TRP A 143 9.10 18.37 -14.63
CA TRP A 143 10.44 18.93 -14.72
C TRP A 143 10.45 20.44 -14.45
N GLU A 144 9.56 21.20 -15.10
CA GLU A 144 9.42 22.64 -14.86
C GLU A 144 8.99 22.95 -13.42
N ILE A 145 8.05 22.17 -12.88
CA ILE A 145 7.60 22.28 -11.49
C ILE A 145 8.79 22.12 -10.54
N HIS A 146 9.66 21.11 -10.74
CA HIS A 146 10.80 20.85 -9.86
C HIS A 146 11.95 21.85 -10.03
N HIS A 147 12.27 22.25 -11.25
CA HIS A 147 13.52 22.96 -11.52
C HIS A 147 13.31 24.45 -11.70
N LYS A 148 12.20 24.87 -12.28
CA LYS A 148 11.91 26.27 -12.61
C LYS A 148 11.01 26.94 -11.58
N HIS A 149 9.81 26.40 -11.38
CA HIS A 149 8.78 27.05 -10.56
C HIS A 149 8.93 26.76 -9.06
N LYS A 150 9.42 25.58 -8.68
CA LYS A 150 9.44 25.08 -7.29
C LYS A 150 8.04 25.02 -6.66
N ASP A 151 7.00 25.05 -7.47
CA ASP A 151 5.58 24.98 -7.15
C ASP A 151 4.79 24.71 -8.43
N LEU A 152 3.49 24.50 -8.30
CA LEU A 152 2.56 24.53 -9.43
C LEU A 152 2.45 25.96 -9.97
N SER A 153 2.20 26.10 -11.28
CA SER A 153 1.99 27.41 -11.87
C SER A 153 0.73 28.08 -11.30
N PRO A 154 0.64 29.44 -11.34
CA PRO A 154 -0.55 30.15 -10.92
C PRO A 154 -1.82 29.70 -11.67
N GLU A 155 -1.68 29.39 -12.96
CA GLU A 155 -2.75 28.90 -13.82
C GLU A 155 -3.22 27.52 -13.37
N THR A 156 -2.30 26.62 -13.04
CA THR A 156 -2.59 25.29 -12.50
C THR A 156 -3.31 25.39 -11.15
N TRP A 157 -2.83 26.25 -10.24
CA TRP A 157 -3.51 26.50 -8.97
C TRP A 157 -4.92 27.04 -9.16
N GLN A 158 -5.10 27.99 -10.09
CA GLN A 158 -6.43 28.52 -10.40
C GLN A 158 -7.35 27.44 -10.96
N PHE A 159 -6.85 26.58 -11.84
CA PHE A 159 -7.62 25.46 -12.38
C PHE A 159 -8.07 24.48 -11.29
N ILE A 160 -7.15 24.06 -10.40
CA ILE A 160 -7.43 23.18 -9.26
C ILE A 160 -8.55 23.76 -8.38
N LYS A 161 -8.47 25.05 -8.06
CA LYS A 161 -9.49 25.75 -7.25
C LYS A 161 -10.84 25.83 -7.96
N THR A 162 -10.85 26.30 -9.19
CA THR A 162 -12.09 26.53 -9.94
C THR A 162 -12.88 25.25 -10.21
N HIS A 163 -12.18 24.13 -10.44
CA HIS A 163 -12.83 22.86 -10.77
C HIS A 163 -13.11 21.97 -9.55
N GLY A 164 -12.79 22.43 -8.33
CA GLY A 164 -13.20 21.81 -7.08
C GLY A 164 -12.37 20.58 -6.68
N PHE A 165 -11.11 20.49 -7.11
CA PHE A 165 -10.19 19.40 -6.71
C PHE A 165 -9.91 19.37 -5.21
N LEU A 166 -10.07 20.49 -4.49
CA LEU A 166 -9.87 20.59 -3.05
C LEU A 166 -11.09 20.14 -2.23
N GLY A 167 -12.22 19.89 -2.87
CA GLY A 167 -13.48 19.53 -2.22
C GLY A 167 -14.11 18.23 -2.73
N LEU A 168 -13.31 17.22 -3.11
CA LEU A 168 -13.81 15.95 -3.64
C LEU A 168 -14.70 15.20 -2.64
N ILE A 169 -14.33 15.20 -1.36
CA ILE A 169 -15.06 14.51 -0.28
C ILE A 169 -16.25 15.33 0.25
N ILE A 170 -16.23 16.65 0.05
CA ILE A 170 -17.21 17.54 0.68
C ILE A 170 -18.58 17.34 0.00
N PRO A 171 -19.68 17.23 0.78
CA PRO A 171 -21.03 17.08 0.25
C PRO A 171 -21.47 18.21 -0.69
N LYS A 172 -22.35 17.87 -1.63
CA LYS A 172 -22.87 18.81 -2.63
C LYS A 172 -23.61 20.02 -2.02
N GLU A 173 -24.21 19.86 -0.84
CA GLU A 173 -24.88 20.95 -0.11
C GLU A 173 -23.93 22.08 0.29
N TYR A 174 -22.62 21.78 0.44
CA TYR A 174 -21.57 22.78 0.68
C TYR A 174 -20.79 23.14 -0.59
N GLY A 175 -21.25 22.67 -1.77
CA GLY A 175 -20.61 22.94 -3.05
C GLY A 175 -19.50 21.96 -3.43
N GLY A 176 -19.32 20.88 -2.67
CA GLY A 176 -18.33 19.83 -2.96
C GLY A 176 -18.82 18.80 -3.98
N LYS A 177 -17.99 17.81 -4.24
CA LYS A 177 -18.26 16.76 -5.24
C LYS A 177 -18.96 15.53 -4.65
N ALA A 178 -18.78 15.24 -3.37
CA ALA A 178 -19.26 14.02 -2.69
C ALA A 178 -18.82 12.72 -3.39
N PHE A 179 -17.59 12.68 -3.90
CA PHE A 179 -17.06 11.54 -4.64
C PHE A 179 -16.70 10.37 -3.74
N SER A 180 -16.90 9.16 -4.24
CA SER A 180 -16.56 7.92 -3.55
C SER A 180 -15.06 7.79 -3.27
N SER A 181 -14.70 6.93 -2.31
CA SER A 181 -13.29 6.63 -2.01
C SER A 181 -12.57 6.02 -3.21
N PHE A 182 -13.28 5.26 -4.04
CA PHE A 182 -12.73 4.71 -5.28
C PHE A 182 -12.43 5.81 -6.30
N ALA A 183 -13.36 6.75 -6.50
CA ALA A 183 -13.14 7.88 -7.39
C ALA A 183 -11.97 8.75 -6.92
N GLN A 184 -11.89 9.05 -5.62
CA GLN A 184 -10.75 9.79 -5.06
C GLN A 184 -9.42 9.07 -5.35
N SER A 185 -9.36 7.75 -5.12
CA SER A 185 -8.18 6.94 -5.41
C SER A 185 -7.80 7.01 -6.89
N ARG A 186 -8.77 6.92 -7.80
CA ARG A 186 -8.57 6.99 -9.26
C ARG A 186 -8.09 8.38 -9.70
N ILE A 187 -8.68 9.44 -9.17
CA ILE A 187 -8.31 10.82 -9.46
C ILE A 187 -6.87 11.08 -9.00
N MET A 188 -6.54 10.73 -7.75
CA MET A 188 -5.20 10.94 -7.22
C MET A 188 -4.15 10.10 -7.95
N SER A 189 -4.46 8.86 -8.33
CA SER A 189 -3.57 8.02 -9.13
C SER A 189 -3.31 8.63 -10.51
N LYS A 190 -4.35 9.09 -11.21
CA LYS A 190 -4.18 9.70 -12.54
C LYS A 190 -3.35 11.00 -12.48
N ILE A 191 -3.60 11.87 -11.50
CA ILE A 191 -2.77 13.08 -11.31
C ILE A 191 -1.33 12.71 -10.97
N ALA A 192 -1.13 11.73 -10.06
CA ALA A 192 0.19 11.27 -9.64
C ALA A 192 0.99 10.62 -10.77
N SER A 193 0.32 10.00 -11.74
CA SER A 193 0.97 9.46 -12.93
C SER A 193 1.64 10.55 -13.78
N ARG A 194 1.21 11.81 -13.62
CA ARG A 194 1.78 12.97 -14.31
C ARG A 194 2.65 13.84 -13.42
N SER A 195 2.16 14.15 -12.19
CA SER A 195 2.86 14.99 -11.22
C SER A 195 2.54 14.57 -9.80
N LEU A 196 3.56 14.11 -9.06
CA LEU A 196 3.45 13.85 -7.62
C LEU A 196 3.22 15.14 -6.84
N THR A 197 3.80 16.25 -7.26
CA THR A 197 3.62 17.56 -6.64
C THR A 197 2.15 18.00 -6.68
N ALA A 198 1.50 17.88 -7.83
CA ALA A 198 0.08 18.21 -7.99
C ALA A 198 -0.81 17.24 -7.20
N ALA A 199 -0.51 15.95 -7.25
CA ALA A 199 -1.27 14.93 -6.50
C ALA A 199 -1.23 15.18 -4.99
N VAL A 200 -0.06 15.45 -4.41
CA VAL A 200 0.09 15.78 -2.98
C VAL A 200 -0.68 17.05 -2.63
N SER A 201 -0.65 18.06 -3.49
CA SER A 201 -1.37 19.33 -3.29
C SER A 201 -2.90 19.14 -3.27
N CYS A 202 -3.44 18.27 -4.13
CA CYS A 202 -4.86 17.94 -4.17
C CYS A 202 -5.30 16.94 -3.08
N MET A 203 -4.45 15.97 -2.71
CA MET A 203 -4.85 14.92 -1.77
C MET A 203 -5.01 15.41 -0.34
N VAL A 204 -4.17 16.38 0.10
CA VAL A 204 -4.16 16.82 1.50
C VAL A 204 -5.49 17.45 1.94
N PRO A 205 -6.11 18.37 1.19
CA PRO A 205 -7.44 18.88 1.52
C PRO A 205 -8.51 17.78 1.64
N ASN A 206 -8.37 16.72 0.88
CA ASN A 206 -9.32 15.60 0.81
C ASN A 206 -9.02 14.45 1.79
N SER A 207 -7.91 14.47 2.53
CA SER A 207 -7.53 13.37 3.44
C SER A 207 -6.97 13.82 4.78
N LEU A 208 -6.16 14.86 4.80
CA LEU A 208 -5.42 15.35 5.99
C LEU A 208 -5.80 16.77 6.39
N GLY A 209 -6.67 17.42 5.62
CA GLY A 209 -7.18 18.74 5.93
C GLY A 209 -8.27 18.71 7.00
N PRO A 210 -8.64 19.88 7.57
CA PRO A 210 -9.72 19.95 8.55
C PRO A 210 -11.11 19.67 7.95
N GLY A 211 -11.25 19.52 6.62
CA GLY A 211 -12.55 19.34 5.95
C GLY A 211 -13.31 18.12 6.47
N GLU A 212 -12.66 16.96 6.58
CA GLU A 212 -13.30 15.76 7.08
C GLU A 212 -13.62 15.84 8.60
N LEU A 213 -12.75 16.47 9.39
CA LEU A 213 -13.01 16.73 10.79
C LEU A 213 -14.25 17.63 10.95
N LEU A 214 -14.35 18.67 10.13
CA LEU A 214 -15.52 19.57 10.12
C LEU A 214 -16.80 18.85 9.75
N LEU A 215 -16.77 17.99 8.74
CA LEU A 215 -17.95 17.22 8.32
C LEU A 215 -18.50 16.35 9.43
N HIS A 216 -17.64 15.69 10.19
CA HIS A 216 -18.04 14.76 11.24
C HIS A 216 -18.28 15.44 12.59
N TYR A 217 -17.50 16.45 12.93
CA TYR A 217 -17.46 17.00 14.29
C TYR A 217 -17.75 18.49 14.38
N GLY A 218 -17.64 19.24 13.26
CA GLY A 218 -17.87 20.69 13.24
C GLY A 218 -19.30 21.07 13.66
N THR A 219 -19.45 22.26 14.29
CA THR A 219 -20.78 22.85 14.50
C THR A 219 -21.37 23.28 13.15
N ASP A 220 -22.69 23.51 13.10
CA ASP A 220 -23.34 23.96 11.89
C ASP A 220 -22.78 25.31 11.39
N GLU A 221 -22.40 26.19 12.33
CA GLU A 221 -21.75 27.47 12.03
C GLU A 221 -20.37 27.27 11.41
N GLN A 222 -19.57 26.38 12.00
CA GLN A 222 -18.24 26.04 11.45
C GLN A 222 -18.32 25.41 10.07
N LYS A 223 -19.27 24.48 9.86
CA LYS A 223 -19.50 23.85 8.54
C LYS A 223 -19.90 24.88 7.50
N LYS A 224 -20.89 25.74 7.80
CA LYS A 224 -21.37 26.80 6.88
C LYS A 224 -20.29 27.82 6.58
N ARG A 225 -19.41 28.13 7.51
CA ARG A 225 -18.33 29.10 7.34
C ARG A 225 -17.21 28.57 6.44
N TYR A 226 -16.72 27.36 6.70
CA TYR A 226 -15.47 26.88 6.13
C TYR A 226 -15.66 25.96 4.93
N LEU A 227 -16.65 25.04 4.93
CA LEU A 227 -16.76 24.04 3.89
C LEU A 227 -16.98 24.63 2.49
N PRO A 228 -17.82 25.67 2.28
CA PRO A 228 -17.96 26.31 0.97
C PRO A 228 -16.67 26.99 0.48
N GLY A 229 -15.90 27.60 1.39
CA GLY A 229 -14.62 28.21 1.04
C GLY A 229 -13.56 27.18 0.65
N LEU A 230 -13.53 26.03 1.34
CA LEU A 230 -12.65 24.91 1.00
C LEU A 230 -12.95 24.34 -0.38
N THR A 231 -14.21 24.16 -0.74
CA THR A 231 -14.62 23.61 -2.05
C THR A 231 -14.27 24.51 -3.22
N LYS A 232 -14.32 25.83 -3.02
CA LYS A 232 -13.98 26.84 -4.03
C LYS A 232 -12.49 27.17 -4.07
N GLY A 233 -11.70 26.64 -3.12
CA GLY A 233 -10.29 27.01 -2.94
C GLY A 233 -10.07 28.48 -2.51
N GLU A 234 -11.12 29.12 -1.97
CA GLU A 234 -11.02 30.39 -1.27
C GLU A 234 -10.30 30.19 0.06
N GLU A 235 -10.55 29.04 0.71
CA GLU A 235 -9.82 28.55 1.86
C GLU A 235 -8.91 27.40 1.44
N ILE A 236 -7.63 27.52 1.76
CA ILE A 236 -6.63 26.44 1.58
C ILE A 236 -6.30 25.88 2.97
N PRO A 237 -6.61 24.59 3.23
CA PRO A 237 -6.40 24.02 4.55
C PRO A 237 -5.00 23.46 4.72
N CYS A 238 -4.49 23.50 5.96
CA CYS A 238 -3.42 22.62 6.42
C CYS A 238 -3.77 22.05 7.79
N PHE A 239 -3.05 21.01 8.25
CA PHE A 239 -3.26 20.42 9.57
C PHE A 239 -1.96 20.34 10.36
N GLY A 240 -1.84 21.15 11.40
CA GLY A 240 -0.71 21.22 12.33
C GLY A 240 -0.83 20.14 13.41
N LEU A 241 -0.36 18.92 13.13
CA LEU A 241 -0.28 17.83 14.10
C LEU A 241 1.17 17.67 14.60
N THR A 242 2.10 17.40 13.69
CA THR A 242 3.48 17.01 13.99
C THR A 242 4.30 18.17 14.50
N SER A 243 5.02 17.93 15.61
CA SER A 243 5.97 18.86 16.21
C SER A 243 7.40 18.28 16.15
N PRO A 244 8.47 19.06 16.34
CA PRO A 244 9.84 18.52 16.31
C PRO A 244 10.08 17.36 17.27
N GLU A 245 9.43 17.36 18.43
CA GLU A 245 9.57 16.34 19.48
C GLU A 245 8.55 15.22 19.39
N ALA A 246 7.50 15.38 18.58
CA ALA A 246 6.38 14.44 18.48
C ALA A 246 6.00 14.16 17.04
N GLY A 247 6.55 13.08 16.48
CA GLY A 247 6.23 12.54 15.15
C GLY A 247 5.38 11.28 15.26
N SER A 248 6.00 10.10 15.36
CA SER A 248 5.32 8.82 15.53
C SER A 248 4.55 8.73 16.86
N ASP A 249 5.05 9.32 17.91
CA ASP A 249 4.32 9.52 19.16
C ASP A 249 3.52 10.83 19.10
N ALA A 250 2.49 10.85 18.27
CA ALA A 250 1.65 12.04 18.11
C ALA A 250 0.84 12.39 19.38
N GLY A 251 0.70 11.46 20.33
CA GLY A 251 0.12 11.71 21.63
C GLY A 251 0.98 12.56 22.56
N ALA A 252 2.28 12.64 22.28
CA ALA A 252 3.25 13.37 23.10
C ALA A 252 3.47 14.83 22.67
N ILE A 253 2.65 15.39 21.76
CA ILE A 253 2.80 16.78 21.29
C ILE A 253 3.00 17.75 22.48
N PRO A 254 4.01 18.64 22.41
CA PRO A 254 4.29 19.60 23.47
C PRO A 254 3.44 20.86 23.39
N ASP A 255 2.71 21.04 22.30
CA ASP A 255 1.91 22.24 22.03
C ASP A 255 0.73 22.34 22.98
N THR A 256 0.44 23.56 23.46
CA THR A 256 -0.54 23.79 24.55
C THR A 256 -1.53 24.88 24.22
N GLY A 257 -2.73 24.72 24.75
CA GLY A 257 -3.75 25.75 24.86
C GLY A 257 -4.22 25.83 26.30
N VAL A 258 -4.10 27.01 26.93
CA VAL A 258 -4.53 27.24 28.32
C VAL A 258 -5.77 28.10 28.33
N VAL A 259 -6.82 27.64 28.98
CA VAL A 259 -8.08 28.39 29.12
C VAL A 259 -7.86 29.68 29.95
N CYS A 260 -8.24 30.79 29.38
CA CYS A 260 -8.12 32.10 30.04
C CYS A 260 -9.07 33.12 29.44
N TYR A 261 -9.26 34.22 30.11
CA TYR A 261 -9.91 35.40 29.54
C TYR A 261 -8.94 36.23 28.73
N GLY A 262 -9.36 36.77 27.60
CA GLY A 262 -8.58 37.61 26.71
C GLY A 262 -9.41 38.55 25.86
N GLN A 263 -8.73 39.46 25.13
CA GLN A 263 -9.38 40.40 24.22
C GLN A 263 -9.51 39.75 22.83
N PHE A 264 -10.72 39.74 22.30
CA PHE A 264 -11.00 39.30 20.95
C PHE A 264 -12.07 40.22 20.34
N GLU A 265 -11.73 40.81 19.18
CA GLU A 265 -12.61 41.79 18.49
C GLU A 265 -13.18 42.90 19.39
N GLY A 266 -12.34 43.39 20.33
CA GLY A 266 -12.72 44.44 21.26
C GLY A 266 -13.59 44.00 22.46
N GLN A 267 -13.85 42.72 22.59
CA GLN A 267 -14.58 42.14 23.70
C GLN A 267 -13.66 41.31 24.61
N HIS A 268 -13.95 41.27 25.90
CA HIS A 268 -13.28 40.39 26.87
C HIS A 268 -14.02 39.07 26.97
N VAL A 269 -13.45 38.03 26.30
CA VAL A 269 -14.11 36.74 26.15
C VAL A 269 -13.29 35.62 26.78
N LEU A 270 -13.94 34.50 27.10
CA LEU A 270 -13.26 33.27 27.49
C LEU A 270 -12.69 32.61 26.20
N GLY A 271 -11.44 32.21 26.28
CA GLY A 271 -10.74 31.64 25.15
C GLY A 271 -9.52 30.81 25.58
N LEU A 272 -8.58 30.63 24.66
CA LEU A 272 -7.37 29.85 24.84
C LEU A 272 -6.15 30.71 24.55
N LYS A 273 -5.14 30.65 25.41
CA LYS A 273 -3.81 31.12 25.12
C LYS A 273 -2.95 29.97 24.62
N MET A 274 -2.55 30.06 23.35
CA MET A 274 -1.94 28.98 22.57
C MET A 274 -0.44 29.17 22.45
N ASN A 275 0.32 28.06 22.60
CA ASN A 275 1.74 27.99 22.29
C ASN A 275 1.99 26.72 21.46
N PHE A 276 2.52 26.87 20.24
CA PHE A 276 2.71 25.76 19.33
C PHE A 276 3.87 25.99 18.36
N SER A 277 4.53 24.89 17.97
CA SER A 277 5.58 24.89 16.95
C SER A 277 5.50 23.61 16.11
N LYS A 278 4.87 23.71 14.95
CA LYS A 278 4.62 22.60 14.04
C LYS A 278 5.62 22.57 12.88
N ARG A 279 5.96 21.37 12.41
CA ARG A 279 6.94 21.14 11.34
C ARG A 279 6.37 20.17 10.31
N TRP A 280 6.91 20.25 9.10
CA TRP A 280 6.59 19.38 7.97
C TRP A 280 5.11 19.43 7.56
N ILE A 281 4.48 20.57 7.75
CA ILE A 281 3.04 20.71 7.48
C ILE A 281 2.82 21.03 6.02
N THR A 282 2.19 20.07 5.31
CA THR A 282 1.83 20.23 3.89
C THR A 282 0.78 21.32 3.73
N LEU A 283 0.97 22.16 2.70
CA LEU A 283 0.22 23.36 2.37
C LEU A 283 0.36 24.52 3.37
N ALA A 284 1.06 24.38 4.49
CA ALA A 284 1.21 25.47 5.46
C ALA A 284 1.64 26.80 4.84
N PRO A 285 2.65 26.86 3.94
CA PRO A 285 3.11 28.15 3.39
C PRO A 285 2.06 28.97 2.64
N ILE A 286 1.00 28.31 2.16
CA ILE A 286 -0.10 28.92 1.39
C ILE A 286 -1.47 28.77 2.09
N ALA A 287 -1.48 28.18 3.29
CA ALA A 287 -2.73 27.95 4.01
C ALA A 287 -3.42 29.26 4.41
N THR A 288 -4.73 29.26 4.33
CA THR A 288 -5.61 30.32 4.85
C THR A 288 -6.26 29.87 6.16
N VAL A 289 -6.51 28.59 6.34
CA VAL A 289 -7.06 27.98 7.54
C VAL A 289 -6.20 26.81 8.03
N ILE A 290 -5.92 26.81 9.31
CA ILE A 290 -5.09 25.80 9.97
C ILE A 290 -5.97 24.98 10.91
N GLY A 291 -6.07 23.67 10.70
CA GLY A 291 -6.45 22.76 11.77
C GLY A 291 -5.26 22.53 12.69
N LEU A 292 -5.41 22.75 13.97
CA LEU A 292 -4.32 22.64 14.92
C LEU A 292 -4.67 21.66 16.05
N ALA A 293 -3.77 20.71 16.31
CA ALA A 293 -3.84 19.80 17.45
C ALA A 293 -2.89 20.29 18.58
N PHE A 294 -3.40 20.32 19.82
CA PHE A 294 -2.67 20.76 21.01
C PHE A 294 -3.25 20.12 22.28
N LYS A 295 -2.51 20.14 23.38
CA LYS A 295 -3.02 19.74 24.69
C LYS A 295 -3.73 20.90 25.36
N LEU A 296 -4.98 20.67 25.80
CA LEU A 296 -5.81 21.67 26.47
C LEU A 296 -5.68 21.55 27.97
N TYR A 297 -5.38 22.69 28.61
CA TYR A 297 -5.31 22.83 30.08
C TYR A 297 -6.27 23.90 30.60
N ASP A 298 -6.97 23.60 31.71
CA ASP A 298 -7.83 24.54 32.42
C ASP A 298 -7.47 24.56 33.92
N PRO A 299 -6.38 25.22 34.31
CA PRO A 299 -5.92 25.23 35.69
C PRO A 299 -6.86 26.00 36.65
N GLU A 300 -7.68 26.92 36.13
CA GLU A 300 -8.63 27.73 36.93
C GLU A 300 -10.04 27.16 36.98
N GLY A 301 -10.32 26.08 36.21
CA GLY A 301 -11.63 25.47 36.14
C GLY A 301 -12.71 26.34 35.49
N LEU A 302 -12.29 27.16 34.51
CA LEU A 302 -13.16 28.11 33.81
C LEU A 302 -14.17 27.42 32.88
N LEU A 303 -13.91 26.15 32.48
CA LEU A 303 -14.83 25.33 31.71
C LEU A 303 -15.89 24.64 32.60
N GLY A 304 -15.89 24.91 33.91
CA GLY A 304 -16.92 24.44 34.83
C GLY A 304 -16.56 23.24 35.71
N ASP A 305 -15.49 22.54 35.41
CA ASP A 305 -15.00 21.42 36.26
C ASP A 305 -13.64 21.76 36.88
N LYS A 306 -13.67 22.21 38.14
CA LYS A 306 -12.46 22.56 38.89
C LYS A 306 -11.57 21.39 39.28
N THR A 307 -12.02 20.16 39.07
CA THR A 307 -11.24 18.95 39.37
C THR A 307 -10.44 18.45 38.17
N LYS A 308 -10.75 18.92 36.94
CA LYS A 308 -10.15 18.53 35.72
C LYS A 308 -9.28 19.64 35.13
N THR A 309 -7.98 19.55 35.32
CA THR A 309 -7.00 20.55 34.83
C THR A 309 -6.41 20.19 33.46
N ASP A 310 -6.29 18.90 33.13
CA ASP A 310 -5.83 18.38 31.83
C ASP A 310 -7.00 17.75 31.07
N TYR A 311 -7.36 18.32 29.93
CA TYR A 311 -8.42 17.83 29.06
C TYR A 311 -7.89 16.89 27.99
N GLY A 312 -6.60 16.91 27.71
CA GLY A 312 -5.96 16.11 26.65
C GLY A 312 -5.94 16.83 25.30
N ILE A 313 -5.73 16.03 24.24
CA ILE A 313 -5.58 16.56 22.87
C ILE A 313 -6.92 17.13 22.39
N THR A 314 -6.84 18.37 21.92
CA THR A 314 -7.97 19.14 21.39
C THR A 314 -7.60 19.65 20.00
N CYS A 315 -8.59 19.80 19.11
CA CYS A 315 -8.41 20.33 17.76
C CYS A 315 -9.15 21.66 17.62
N ALA A 316 -8.52 22.68 17.03
CA ALA A 316 -9.14 23.96 16.73
C ALA A 316 -8.84 24.41 15.30
N LEU A 317 -9.65 25.35 14.79
CA LEU A 317 -9.46 26.03 13.50
C LEU A 317 -8.91 27.42 13.73
N LEU A 318 -7.77 27.73 13.11
CA LEU A 318 -7.12 29.03 13.19
C LEU A 318 -6.99 29.65 11.79
N PRO A 319 -7.47 30.88 11.55
CA PRO A 319 -7.07 31.62 10.36
C PRO A 319 -5.54 31.83 10.33
N ALA A 320 -4.92 31.58 9.22
CA ALA A 320 -3.46 31.67 9.08
C ALA A 320 -2.94 33.11 9.26
N ASN A 321 -3.77 34.11 9.03
CA ASN A 321 -3.49 35.54 9.21
C ASN A 321 -3.85 36.06 10.62
N HIS A 322 -4.24 35.18 11.55
CA HIS A 322 -4.58 35.59 12.91
C HIS A 322 -3.34 36.12 13.67
N ALA A 323 -3.54 37.14 14.50
CA ALA A 323 -2.47 37.80 15.23
C ALA A 323 -1.63 36.83 16.05
N GLY A 324 -0.33 36.81 15.83
CA GLY A 324 0.64 35.97 16.49
C GLY A 324 0.85 34.60 15.81
N VAL A 325 0.04 34.21 14.81
CA VAL A 325 0.26 33.03 13.98
C VAL A 325 1.30 33.31 12.91
N LYS A 326 2.25 32.39 12.72
CA LYS A 326 3.28 32.47 11.67
C LYS A 326 3.23 31.17 10.86
N VAL A 327 3.05 31.29 9.55
CA VAL A 327 3.12 30.18 8.57
C VAL A 327 4.35 30.33 7.66
N GLY A 328 5.01 29.21 7.34
CA GLY A 328 6.32 29.26 6.64
C GLY A 328 7.48 29.55 7.60
N PRO A 329 8.72 29.41 7.20
CA PRO A 329 9.23 29.12 5.86
C PRO A 329 8.99 27.70 5.38
N ARG A 330 9.35 27.44 4.11
CA ARG A 330 9.19 26.15 3.45
C ARG A 330 10.26 25.15 3.87
N HIS A 331 9.85 23.88 3.93
CA HIS A 331 10.77 22.73 3.87
C HIS A 331 10.95 22.30 2.41
N HIS A 332 11.99 21.53 2.12
CA HIS A 332 12.30 20.98 0.78
C HIS A 332 12.35 19.45 0.81
N PRO A 333 11.21 18.76 0.67
CA PRO A 333 11.10 17.31 0.88
C PRO A 333 11.44 16.46 -0.35
N GLY A 334 12.29 16.90 -1.27
CA GLY A 334 12.64 16.18 -2.50
C GLY A 334 11.61 16.28 -3.62
N SER A 335 10.41 16.79 -3.34
CA SER A 335 9.36 17.18 -4.29
C SER A 335 8.85 18.56 -3.90
N PRO A 336 8.60 19.49 -4.82
CA PRO A 336 8.38 20.91 -4.50
C PRO A 336 6.95 21.25 -4.10
N PHE A 337 6.15 20.32 -3.60
CA PHE A 337 4.85 20.69 -3.01
C PHE A 337 5.04 21.60 -1.80
N MET A 338 4.07 22.46 -1.55
CA MET A 338 4.10 23.38 -0.43
C MET A 338 4.13 22.61 0.90
N ASN A 339 5.21 22.77 1.66
CA ASN A 339 5.42 22.17 2.97
C ASN A 339 6.22 23.11 3.84
N GLY A 340 5.83 23.31 5.10
CA GLY A 340 6.50 24.32 5.94
C GLY A 340 6.17 24.21 7.42
N THR A 341 6.40 25.32 8.11
CA THR A 341 6.23 25.47 9.56
C THR A 341 4.93 26.19 9.88
N VAL A 342 4.40 25.94 11.08
CA VAL A 342 3.28 26.69 11.67
C VAL A 342 3.65 26.95 13.13
N GLU A 343 3.76 28.23 13.51
CA GLU A 343 4.20 28.62 14.86
C GLU A 343 3.30 29.69 15.47
N GLY A 344 3.20 29.67 16.79
CA GLY A 344 2.50 30.69 17.56
C GLY A 344 2.96 30.72 18.99
N GLN A 345 3.11 31.95 19.55
CA GLN A 345 3.45 32.15 20.93
C GLN A 345 2.44 33.11 21.55
N ASP A 346 1.86 32.72 22.67
CA ASP A 346 0.82 33.46 23.41
C ASP A 346 -0.36 33.93 22.53
N VAL A 347 -0.72 33.13 21.51
CA VAL A 347 -1.80 33.41 20.56
C VAL A 347 -3.14 33.21 21.28
N PHE A 348 -3.97 34.26 21.35
CA PHE A 348 -5.29 34.13 21.93
C PHE A 348 -6.32 33.78 20.87
N ILE A 349 -7.14 32.73 21.14
CA ILE A 349 -8.28 32.33 20.29
C ILE A 349 -9.53 32.14 21.15
N PRO A 350 -10.74 32.43 20.64
CA PRO A 350 -11.98 32.15 21.34
C PRO A 350 -12.30 30.66 21.37
N LEU A 351 -13.11 30.22 22.35
CA LEU A 351 -13.44 28.81 22.57
C LEU A 351 -14.25 28.21 21.42
N ASP A 352 -15.03 28.98 20.71
CA ASP A 352 -15.85 28.56 19.56
C ASP A 352 -15.01 28.15 18.33
N TRP A 353 -13.70 28.41 18.35
CA TRP A 353 -12.77 27.88 17.34
C TRP A 353 -12.35 26.43 17.60
N ILE A 354 -12.65 25.87 18.77
CA ILE A 354 -12.52 24.42 18.98
C ILE A 354 -13.46 23.71 18.01
N ILE A 355 -12.96 22.72 17.27
CA ILE A 355 -13.77 21.95 16.33
C ILE A 355 -14.91 21.24 17.08
N GLY A 356 -16.15 21.56 16.72
CA GLY A 356 -17.35 21.07 17.37
C GLY A 356 -17.65 21.74 18.70
N GLY A 357 -16.98 22.89 19.01
CA GLY A 357 -17.23 23.66 20.22
C GLY A 357 -16.56 23.12 21.46
N VAL A 358 -16.78 23.82 22.60
CA VAL A 358 -16.14 23.52 23.89
C VAL A 358 -16.49 22.10 24.42
N GLU A 359 -17.62 21.55 24.05
CA GLU A 359 -18.04 20.19 24.43
C GLU A 359 -17.12 19.09 23.86
N ASN A 360 -16.37 19.43 22.84
CA ASN A 360 -15.38 18.56 22.21
C ASN A 360 -13.94 18.81 22.67
N ALA A 361 -13.78 19.66 23.70
CA ALA A 361 -12.49 19.82 24.38
C ALA A 361 -11.98 18.48 24.94
N GLY A 362 -10.75 18.12 24.57
CA GLY A 362 -10.12 16.85 24.93
C GLY A 362 -10.48 15.65 24.06
N LYS A 363 -11.35 15.79 23.06
CA LYS A 363 -11.73 14.68 22.15
C LYS A 363 -10.96 14.70 20.83
N GLY A 364 -9.97 15.56 20.69
CA GLY A 364 -9.21 15.73 19.45
C GLY A 364 -8.46 14.49 19.01
N TRP A 365 -7.97 13.66 19.94
CA TRP A 365 -7.28 12.42 19.60
C TRP A 365 -8.21 11.43 18.88
N ARG A 366 -9.41 11.25 19.42
CA ARG A 366 -10.44 10.42 18.79
C ARG A 366 -10.79 10.93 17.38
N MET A 367 -11.01 12.25 17.24
CA MET A 367 -11.31 12.87 15.93
C MET A 367 -10.23 12.58 14.89
N LEU A 368 -8.96 12.74 15.28
CA LEU A 368 -7.81 12.47 14.42
C LEU A 368 -7.74 10.99 14.01
N MET A 369 -7.94 10.07 14.97
CA MET A 369 -7.86 8.64 14.68
C MET A 369 -8.98 8.18 13.73
N GLU A 370 -10.17 8.72 13.85
CA GLU A 370 -11.30 8.37 12.98
C GLU A 370 -11.14 8.94 11.55
N CYS A 371 -10.78 10.22 11.43
CA CYS A 371 -10.72 10.89 10.13
C CYS A 371 -9.44 10.58 9.36
N LEU A 372 -8.26 10.60 10.02
CA LEU A 372 -6.99 10.32 9.33
C LEU A 372 -6.85 8.84 8.88
N ALA A 373 -7.58 7.93 9.51
CA ALA A 373 -7.54 6.52 9.12
C ALA A 373 -8.11 6.28 7.71
N VAL A 374 -9.14 7.00 7.30
CA VAL A 374 -9.77 6.87 5.97
C VAL A 374 -8.82 7.36 4.88
N GLY A 375 -8.31 8.59 5.03
CA GLY A 375 -7.37 9.20 4.07
C GLY A 375 -6.12 8.36 3.83
N ARG A 376 -5.59 7.72 4.89
CA ARG A 376 -4.45 6.79 4.81
C ARG A 376 -4.69 5.62 3.85
N GLY A 377 -5.91 5.11 3.76
CA GLY A 377 -6.27 4.02 2.86
C GLY A 377 -6.43 4.42 1.40
N ILE A 378 -6.52 5.72 1.09
CA ILE A 378 -6.79 6.25 -0.24
C ILE A 378 -5.56 6.91 -0.85
N SER A 379 -5.03 7.94 -0.19
CA SER A 379 -4.09 8.89 -0.78
C SER A 379 -2.74 8.27 -1.13
N LEU A 380 -2.02 7.73 -0.15
CA LEU A 380 -0.71 7.13 -0.39
C LEU A 380 -0.76 5.82 -1.18
N PRO A 381 -1.76 4.94 -0.99
CA PRO A 381 -1.97 3.82 -1.90
C PRO A 381 -2.21 4.25 -3.35
N ALA A 382 -2.93 5.35 -3.59
CA ALA A 382 -3.15 5.88 -4.95
C ALA A 382 -1.84 6.34 -5.61
N LEU A 383 -0.99 7.09 -4.89
CA LEU A 383 0.35 7.48 -5.38
C LEU A 383 1.20 6.25 -5.70
N SER A 384 1.13 5.23 -4.83
CA SER A 384 1.90 4.00 -5.00
C SER A 384 1.42 3.20 -6.21
N THR A 385 0.11 3.15 -6.44
CA THR A 385 -0.47 2.48 -7.60
C THR A 385 -0.07 3.18 -8.90
N ALA A 386 -0.14 4.52 -8.94
CA ALA A 386 0.34 5.31 -10.07
C ALA A 386 1.81 5.02 -10.41
N ALA A 387 2.68 4.96 -9.40
CA ALA A 387 4.08 4.62 -9.60
C ALA A 387 4.27 3.21 -10.16
N GLY A 388 3.46 2.24 -9.71
CA GLY A 388 3.44 0.88 -10.26
C GLY A 388 3.00 0.87 -11.73
N GLU A 389 1.86 1.50 -12.03
CA GLU A 389 1.29 1.62 -13.37
C GLU A 389 2.29 2.25 -14.36
N MET A 390 2.86 3.41 -13.99
CA MET A 390 3.83 4.13 -14.82
C MET A 390 5.13 3.35 -15.01
N THR A 391 5.62 2.69 -13.96
CA THR A 391 6.81 1.86 -14.07
C THR A 391 6.56 0.65 -14.96
N TYR A 392 5.43 -0.04 -14.81
CA TYR A 392 5.03 -1.15 -15.68
C TYR A 392 5.02 -0.73 -17.15
N LEU A 393 4.32 0.37 -17.46
CA LEU A 393 4.16 0.85 -18.84
C LEU A 393 5.50 1.26 -19.46
N ASN A 394 6.26 2.12 -18.78
CA ASN A 394 7.45 2.72 -19.36
C ASN A 394 8.67 1.80 -19.31
N VAL A 395 8.86 1.07 -18.21
CA VAL A 395 9.99 0.13 -18.10
C VAL A 395 9.75 -1.10 -18.98
N GLY A 396 8.52 -1.58 -19.11
CA GLY A 396 8.17 -2.65 -20.04
C GLY A 396 8.45 -2.26 -21.50
N ALA A 397 8.06 -1.03 -21.90
CA ALA A 397 8.39 -0.47 -23.20
C ALA A 397 9.90 -0.33 -23.39
N PHE A 398 10.61 0.26 -22.42
CA PHE A 398 12.06 0.41 -22.48
C PHE A 398 12.78 -0.94 -22.58
N ALA A 399 12.38 -1.94 -21.80
CA ALA A 399 12.98 -3.27 -21.83
C ALA A 399 12.83 -3.98 -23.18
N ARG A 400 11.73 -3.70 -23.91
CA ARG A 400 11.48 -4.20 -25.25
C ARG A 400 12.30 -3.44 -26.32
N ILE A 401 12.40 -2.11 -26.20
CA ILE A 401 12.99 -1.20 -27.20
C ILE A 401 14.54 -1.18 -27.10
N ARG A 402 15.06 -1.06 -25.87
CA ARG A 402 16.51 -0.98 -25.62
C ARG A 402 17.21 -2.28 -25.98
N GLN A 403 18.27 -2.19 -26.78
CA GLN A 403 19.06 -3.36 -27.17
C GLN A 403 20.48 -3.29 -26.60
N GLN A 404 20.96 -4.41 -26.13
CA GLN A 404 22.35 -4.68 -25.79
C GLN A 404 22.71 -6.09 -26.28
N PHE A 405 23.94 -6.31 -26.67
CA PHE A 405 24.37 -7.59 -27.22
C PHE A 405 23.46 -8.08 -28.37
N LYS A 406 22.94 -7.15 -29.19
CA LYS A 406 22.02 -7.37 -30.32
C LYS A 406 20.64 -7.92 -29.93
N LEU A 407 20.30 -7.95 -28.63
CA LEU A 407 19.01 -8.39 -28.08
C LEU A 407 18.34 -7.28 -27.29
N SER A 408 17.00 -7.29 -27.24
CA SER A 408 16.25 -6.47 -26.28
C SER A 408 16.70 -6.80 -24.86
N VAL A 409 16.90 -5.77 -24.02
CA VAL A 409 17.39 -5.99 -22.65
C VAL A 409 16.42 -6.83 -21.83
N GLY A 410 15.13 -6.76 -22.08
CA GLY A 410 14.10 -7.58 -21.43
C GLY A 410 14.17 -9.08 -21.78
N LYS A 411 15.03 -9.50 -22.70
CA LYS A 411 15.26 -10.92 -22.99
C LYS A 411 16.34 -11.56 -22.11
N PHE A 412 17.06 -10.77 -21.30
CA PHE A 412 18.03 -11.31 -20.35
C PHE A 412 17.33 -11.76 -19.07
N GLU A 413 17.60 -12.97 -18.61
CA GLU A 413 16.93 -13.56 -17.42
C GLU A 413 17.07 -12.69 -16.17
N GLY A 414 18.23 -12.05 -15.94
CA GLY A 414 18.40 -11.11 -14.83
C GLY A 414 17.49 -9.89 -14.92
N VAL A 415 17.18 -9.41 -16.13
CA VAL A 415 16.18 -8.33 -16.32
C VAL A 415 14.76 -8.87 -16.18
N GLN A 416 14.50 -10.09 -16.65
CA GLN A 416 13.19 -10.74 -16.53
C GLN A 416 12.80 -10.97 -15.07
N GLU A 417 13.74 -11.34 -14.20
CA GLU A 417 13.49 -11.47 -12.78
C GLU A 417 12.95 -10.16 -12.20
N VAL A 418 13.63 -9.05 -12.47
CA VAL A 418 13.26 -7.72 -11.97
C VAL A 418 11.96 -7.20 -12.58
N THR A 419 11.76 -7.36 -13.88
CA THR A 419 10.53 -6.91 -14.57
C THR A 419 9.33 -7.74 -14.17
N SER A 420 9.49 -9.02 -13.87
CA SER A 420 8.42 -9.85 -13.31
C SER A 420 7.98 -9.37 -11.92
N ASP A 421 8.92 -8.87 -11.12
CA ASP A 421 8.60 -8.26 -9.83
C ASP A 421 7.81 -6.96 -10.00
N ILE A 422 8.21 -6.09 -10.93
CA ILE A 422 7.44 -4.89 -11.28
C ILE A 422 6.01 -5.26 -11.67
N ALA A 423 5.85 -6.25 -12.55
CA ALA A 423 4.55 -6.66 -13.05
C ALA A 423 3.63 -7.22 -11.95
N SER A 424 4.14 -8.13 -11.13
CA SER A 424 3.37 -8.73 -10.05
C SER A 424 3.00 -7.74 -8.94
N GLU A 425 3.91 -6.83 -8.58
CA GLU A 425 3.65 -5.78 -7.60
C GLU A 425 2.63 -4.77 -8.12
N THR A 426 2.68 -4.42 -9.42
CA THR A 426 1.68 -3.53 -10.05
C THR A 426 0.29 -4.16 -10.03
N TYR A 427 0.18 -5.44 -10.40
CA TYR A 427 -1.09 -6.17 -10.33
C TYR A 427 -1.63 -6.24 -8.89
N MET A 428 -0.76 -6.49 -7.92
CA MET A 428 -1.11 -6.48 -6.50
C MET A 428 -1.60 -5.10 -6.05
N LEU A 429 -0.94 -4.00 -6.45
CA LEU A 429 -1.34 -2.63 -6.10
C LEU A 429 -2.74 -2.30 -6.62
N GLU A 430 -3.06 -2.66 -7.87
CA GLU A 430 -4.39 -2.54 -8.44
C GLU A 430 -5.43 -3.30 -7.62
N ALA A 431 -5.19 -4.58 -7.39
CA ALA A 431 -6.08 -5.44 -6.63
C ALA A 431 -6.32 -4.91 -5.21
N PHE A 432 -5.26 -4.43 -4.56
CA PHE A 432 -5.31 -3.90 -3.20
C PHE A 432 -6.13 -2.61 -3.13
N ARG A 433 -5.92 -1.69 -4.08
CA ARG A 433 -6.73 -0.46 -4.21
C ARG A 433 -8.22 -0.79 -4.32
N TYR A 434 -8.60 -1.73 -5.18
CA TYR A 434 -10.00 -2.11 -5.35
C TYR A 434 -10.63 -2.66 -4.08
N LEU A 435 -9.96 -3.57 -3.37
CA LEU A 435 -10.53 -4.15 -2.15
C LEU A 435 -10.61 -3.13 -1.01
N VAL A 436 -9.57 -2.29 -0.83
CA VAL A 436 -9.53 -1.28 0.22
C VAL A 436 -10.62 -0.21 0.00
N THR A 437 -10.76 0.30 -1.22
CA THR A 437 -11.79 1.29 -1.52
C THR A 437 -13.21 0.71 -1.47
N CYS A 438 -13.38 -0.59 -1.75
CA CYS A 438 -14.62 -1.30 -1.51
C CYS A 438 -15.05 -1.19 -0.03
N GLY A 439 -14.13 -1.49 0.90
CA GLY A 439 -14.41 -1.40 2.34
C GLY A 439 -14.73 0.03 2.80
N LEU A 440 -13.99 1.00 2.28
CA LEU A 440 -14.19 2.41 2.61
C LEU A 440 -15.52 2.96 2.07
N ASN A 441 -15.93 2.56 0.87
CA ASN A 441 -17.21 2.97 0.29
C ASN A 441 -18.44 2.46 1.07
N GLN A 442 -18.27 1.43 1.91
CA GLN A 442 -19.33 0.94 2.80
C GLN A 442 -19.48 1.77 4.09
N GLY A 443 -18.77 2.88 4.21
CA GLY A 443 -18.86 3.80 5.36
C GLY A 443 -18.08 3.32 6.60
N GLY A 444 -17.36 2.22 6.52
CA GLY A 444 -16.47 1.75 7.58
C GLY A 444 -15.22 2.63 7.72
N LYS A 445 -14.65 2.63 8.93
CA LYS A 445 -13.35 3.27 9.23
C LYS A 445 -12.32 2.19 9.66
N PRO A 446 -11.99 1.21 8.79
CA PRO A 446 -11.18 0.04 9.14
C PRO A 446 -9.70 0.40 9.28
N ALA A 447 -9.31 0.78 10.49
CA ALA A 447 -7.98 1.31 10.79
C ALA A 447 -6.84 0.31 10.51
N VAL A 448 -7.08 -0.99 10.68
CA VAL A 448 -6.09 -2.05 10.40
C VAL A 448 -5.90 -2.21 8.90
N MET A 449 -6.97 -2.35 8.15
CA MET A 449 -6.95 -2.45 6.69
C MET A 449 -6.25 -1.24 6.05
N THR A 450 -6.56 -0.02 6.51
CA THR A 450 -5.93 1.19 5.95
C THR A 450 -4.45 1.31 6.31
N ALA A 451 -4.04 0.81 7.49
CA ALA A 451 -2.63 0.70 7.85
C ALA A 451 -1.89 -0.33 6.99
N MET A 452 -2.52 -1.49 6.69
CA MET A 452 -2.01 -2.46 5.72
C MET A 452 -1.85 -1.82 4.35
N ALA A 453 -2.88 -1.12 3.86
CA ALA A 453 -2.89 -0.46 2.57
C ALA A 453 -1.72 0.52 2.44
N LYS A 454 -1.56 1.41 3.41
CA LYS A 454 -0.47 2.39 3.41
C LYS A 454 0.90 1.73 3.41
N TYR A 455 1.12 0.78 4.33
CA TYR A 455 2.42 0.16 4.50
C TYR A 455 2.84 -0.63 3.26
N TYR A 456 2.01 -1.59 2.84
CA TYR A 456 2.38 -2.47 1.73
C TYR A 456 2.39 -1.77 0.38
N ALA A 457 1.48 -0.81 0.13
CA ALA A 457 1.51 -0.05 -1.11
C ALA A 457 2.76 0.82 -1.23
N THR A 458 3.14 1.54 -0.17
CA THR A 458 4.32 2.42 -0.23
C THR A 458 5.64 1.63 -0.25
N GLU A 459 5.73 0.47 0.39
CA GLU A 459 6.89 -0.43 0.25
C GLU A 459 6.95 -1.07 -1.14
N SER A 460 5.79 -1.40 -1.74
CA SER A 460 5.72 -1.85 -3.13
C SER A 460 6.17 -0.76 -4.10
N MET A 461 5.70 0.48 -3.93
CA MET A 461 6.18 1.65 -4.68
C MET A 461 7.70 1.77 -4.64
N ARG A 462 8.29 1.66 -3.44
CA ARG A 462 9.75 1.72 -3.26
C ARG A 462 10.45 0.64 -4.08
N ARG A 463 9.98 -0.61 -4.01
CA ARG A 463 10.59 -1.74 -4.74
C ARG A 463 10.44 -1.57 -6.25
N VAL A 464 9.23 -1.28 -6.72
CA VAL A 464 8.91 -1.15 -8.15
C VAL A 464 9.72 -0.05 -8.81
N VAL A 465 9.81 1.13 -8.18
CA VAL A 465 10.58 2.25 -8.73
C VAL A 465 12.08 1.96 -8.69
N ASN A 466 12.62 1.34 -7.61
CA ASN A 466 14.02 0.90 -7.57
C ASN A 466 14.32 -0.11 -8.68
N HIS A 467 13.47 -1.10 -8.89
CA HIS A 467 13.61 -2.06 -9.99
C HIS A 467 13.55 -1.36 -11.35
N GLY A 468 12.68 -0.36 -11.49
CA GLY A 468 12.64 0.47 -12.69
C GLY A 468 13.95 1.22 -12.94
N MET A 469 14.53 1.82 -11.89
CA MET A 469 15.84 2.49 -11.95
C MET A 469 16.95 1.52 -12.42
N ASP A 470 16.96 0.30 -11.88
CA ASP A 470 17.96 -0.72 -12.23
C ASP A 470 17.85 -1.14 -13.72
N VAL A 471 16.63 -1.39 -14.20
CA VAL A 471 16.40 -1.80 -15.59
C VAL A 471 16.76 -0.69 -16.59
N VAL A 472 16.39 0.55 -16.28
CA VAL A 472 16.63 1.72 -17.14
C VAL A 472 18.10 2.19 -17.05
N GLY A 473 18.75 1.95 -15.91
CA GLY A 473 20.18 2.21 -15.69
C GLY A 473 20.54 3.69 -15.74
N GLY A 474 21.63 4.03 -16.42
CA GLY A 474 22.16 5.39 -16.47
C GLY A 474 21.13 6.46 -16.89
N ARG A 475 20.20 6.11 -17.78
CA ARG A 475 19.13 7.02 -18.21
C ARG A 475 18.17 7.39 -17.08
N ALA A 476 17.95 6.49 -16.11
CA ALA A 476 17.11 6.78 -14.94
C ALA A 476 17.82 7.68 -13.90
N ILE A 477 19.16 7.70 -13.91
CA ILE A 477 19.95 8.50 -12.96
C ILE A 477 20.07 9.95 -13.46
N GLN A 478 20.23 10.15 -14.77
CA GLN A 478 20.40 11.48 -15.35
C GLN A 478 19.11 12.28 -15.28
N LEU A 479 19.11 13.35 -14.51
CA LEU A 479 17.95 14.27 -14.42
C LEU A 479 17.76 15.00 -15.77
N GLY A 480 16.53 15.34 -16.04
CA GLY A 480 16.18 16.07 -17.26
C GLY A 480 14.71 15.83 -17.66
N PRO A 481 14.17 16.62 -18.61
CA PRO A 481 12.80 16.47 -19.11
C PRO A 481 12.47 15.07 -19.65
N ARG A 482 13.47 14.33 -20.11
CA ARG A 482 13.29 12.97 -20.66
C ARG A 482 13.27 11.87 -19.59
N ASN A 483 13.58 12.18 -18.33
CA ASN A 483 13.64 11.19 -17.25
C ASN A 483 12.27 10.96 -16.64
N PHE A 484 11.74 9.75 -16.73
CA PHE A 484 10.41 9.39 -16.23
C PHE A 484 10.42 8.70 -14.85
N LEU A 485 11.56 8.53 -14.19
CA LEU A 485 11.66 7.81 -12.90
C LEU A 485 12.29 8.62 -11.77
N ALA A 486 13.30 9.45 -12.06
CA ALA A 486 14.12 10.05 -11.02
C ALA A 486 13.35 10.95 -10.06
N LEU A 487 12.39 11.74 -10.54
CA LEU A 487 11.59 12.61 -9.66
C LEU A 487 10.65 11.81 -8.78
N THR A 488 10.06 10.74 -9.30
CA THR A 488 9.28 9.79 -8.49
C THR A 488 10.15 9.11 -7.44
N TYR A 489 11.35 8.66 -7.81
CA TYR A 489 12.31 8.05 -6.87
C TYR A 489 12.66 9.00 -5.71
N GLN A 490 12.91 10.28 -5.99
CA GLN A 490 13.22 11.29 -4.98
C GLN A 490 12.05 11.54 -4.01
N ALA A 491 10.81 11.41 -4.47
CA ALA A 491 9.61 11.65 -3.67
C ALA A 491 9.20 10.47 -2.76
N ILE A 492 9.65 9.24 -3.03
CA ILE A 492 9.28 8.03 -2.28
C ILE A 492 9.42 8.17 -0.75
N PRO A 493 10.52 8.73 -0.19
CA PRO A 493 10.70 8.84 1.25
C PRO A 493 9.57 9.57 1.98
N VAL A 494 8.89 10.51 1.31
CA VAL A 494 7.72 11.20 1.86
C VAL A 494 6.62 10.18 2.17
N SER A 495 6.25 9.36 1.19
CA SER A 495 5.20 8.33 1.34
C SER A 495 5.53 7.28 2.41
N ILE A 496 6.80 6.98 2.64
CA ILE A 496 7.25 6.06 3.68
C ILE A 496 7.08 6.65 5.08
N THR A 497 7.22 7.96 5.20
CA THR A 497 7.31 8.66 6.49
C THR A 497 5.95 9.18 6.99
N VAL A 498 5.14 9.77 6.09
CA VAL A 498 3.90 10.46 6.49
C VAL A 498 2.76 9.49 6.79
N GLU A 499 1.71 9.95 7.45
CA GLU A 499 0.51 9.18 7.84
C GLU A 499 0.80 7.92 8.67
N GLY A 500 1.81 8.00 9.50
CA GLY A 500 2.36 6.88 10.27
C GLY A 500 3.55 6.24 9.55
N ALA A 501 4.73 6.42 10.13
CA ALA A 501 5.97 5.86 9.59
C ALA A 501 5.84 4.34 9.40
N ASN A 502 6.37 3.82 8.28
CA ASN A 502 6.18 2.41 7.92
C ASN A 502 6.63 1.43 8.99
N ILE A 503 7.75 1.70 9.67
CA ILE A 503 8.27 0.84 10.76
C ILE A 503 7.23 0.72 11.88
N LEU A 504 6.64 1.86 12.29
CA LEU A 504 5.59 1.90 13.31
C LEU A 504 4.30 1.22 12.83
N SER A 505 3.86 1.54 11.61
CA SER A 505 2.61 1.00 11.05
C SER A 505 2.62 -0.52 11.00
N ARG A 506 3.74 -1.12 10.56
CA ARG A 506 3.88 -2.57 10.46
C ARG A 506 3.73 -3.28 11.80
N SER A 507 4.45 -2.84 12.82
CA SER A 507 4.51 -3.55 14.10
C SER A 507 3.37 -3.16 15.04
N LEU A 508 3.12 -1.86 15.21
CA LEU A 508 2.18 -1.36 16.21
C LEU A 508 0.75 -1.27 15.68
N MET A 509 0.55 -0.70 14.48
CA MET A 509 -0.81 -0.45 14.00
C MET A 509 -1.48 -1.71 13.46
N ILE A 510 -0.79 -2.49 12.58
CA ILE A 510 -1.39 -3.65 11.92
C ILE A 510 -1.61 -4.79 12.91
N PHE A 511 -0.65 -5.09 13.79
CA PHE A 511 -0.82 -6.17 14.75
C PHE A 511 -1.00 -5.70 16.19
N GLY A 512 -0.19 -4.77 16.70
CA GLY A 512 -0.27 -4.32 18.09
C GLY A 512 -1.67 -3.81 18.46
N GLN A 513 -2.20 -2.85 17.68
CA GLN A 513 -3.59 -2.39 17.82
C GLN A 513 -4.58 -3.29 17.08
N GLY A 514 -4.16 -3.87 15.95
CA GLY A 514 -5.00 -4.72 15.11
C GLY A 514 -5.45 -5.98 15.81
N SER A 515 -4.62 -6.61 16.64
CA SER A 515 -5.03 -7.78 17.44
C SER A 515 -6.19 -7.47 18.38
N MET A 516 -6.17 -6.29 19.02
CA MET A 516 -7.26 -5.85 19.90
C MET A 516 -8.59 -5.62 19.17
N ARG A 517 -8.54 -5.22 17.88
CA ARG A 517 -9.71 -4.92 17.05
C ARG A 517 -10.26 -6.14 16.32
N CYS A 518 -9.35 -6.98 15.80
CA CYS A 518 -9.71 -8.11 14.97
C CYS A 518 -9.95 -9.39 15.76
N HIS A 519 -9.35 -9.53 16.95
CA HIS A 519 -9.62 -10.68 17.82
C HIS A 519 -11.02 -10.58 18.42
N PRO A 520 -11.83 -11.64 18.40
CA PRO A 520 -13.25 -11.56 18.77
C PRO A 520 -13.51 -11.29 20.25
N TYR A 521 -12.55 -11.56 21.14
CA TYR A 521 -12.76 -11.53 22.60
C TYR A 521 -11.80 -10.63 23.36
N LEU A 522 -10.60 -10.40 22.83
CA LEU A 522 -9.47 -9.81 23.58
C LEU A 522 -9.78 -8.42 24.13
N TYR A 523 -10.45 -7.55 23.35
CA TYR A 523 -10.75 -6.19 23.78
C TYR A 523 -11.79 -6.16 24.91
N GLU A 524 -12.87 -6.94 24.79
CA GLU A 524 -13.91 -7.04 25.83
C GLU A 524 -13.36 -7.66 27.12
N GLU A 525 -12.53 -8.71 27.01
CA GLU A 525 -11.84 -9.31 28.16
C GLU A 525 -11.00 -8.27 28.89
N LEU A 526 -10.22 -7.47 28.16
CA LEU A 526 -9.40 -6.42 28.75
C LEU A 526 -10.22 -5.34 29.45
N GLN A 527 -11.35 -4.95 28.89
CA GLN A 527 -12.28 -4.01 29.53
C GLN A 527 -12.80 -4.58 30.84
N LEU A 528 -13.21 -5.85 30.87
CA LEU A 528 -13.68 -6.53 32.07
C LEU A 528 -12.59 -6.68 33.16
N LEU A 529 -11.35 -6.96 32.74
CA LEU A 529 -10.21 -7.04 33.67
C LEU A 529 -9.89 -5.68 34.34
N GLN A 530 -10.22 -4.57 33.68
CA GLN A 530 -10.00 -3.20 34.19
C GLN A 530 -11.27 -2.56 34.81
N ALA A 531 -12.41 -3.23 34.78
CA ALA A 531 -13.66 -2.70 35.27
C ALA A 531 -13.58 -2.41 36.78
N PRO A 532 -14.23 -1.32 37.27
CA PRO A 532 -14.24 -0.94 38.69
C PRO A 532 -15.02 -1.93 39.57
N ASP A 533 -16.15 -2.44 39.09
CA ASP A 533 -16.95 -3.48 39.75
C ASP A 533 -16.41 -4.87 39.37
N LYS A 534 -15.59 -5.43 40.27
CA LYS A 534 -14.90 -6.70 40.04
C LYS A 534 -15.86 -7.91 40.08
N ASP A 535 -16.94 -7.89 40.83
CA ASP A 535 -17.85 -9.02 40.96
C ASP A 535 -18.77 -9.11 39.73
N ALA A 536 -19.31 -8.01 39.26
CA ALA A 536 -20.08 -7.95 38.01
C ALA A 536 -19.19 -8.31 36.82
N ALA A 537 -17.98 -7.77 36.76
CA ALA A 537 -17.01 -8.06 35.71
C ALA A 537 -16.60 -9.54 35.67
N LEU A 538 -16.36 -10.17 36.80
CA LEU A 538 -16.01 -11.59 36.89
C LEU A 538 -17.12 -12.49 36.31
N THR A 539 -18.38 -12.13 36.57
CA THR A 539 -19.53 -12.88 36.06
C THR A 539 -19.59 -12.83 34.53
N GLN A 540 -19.42 -11.64 33.96
CA GLN A 540 -19.38 -11.45 32.49
C GLN A 540 -18.13 -12.11 31.88
N PHE A 541 -16.98 -11.94 32.51
CA PHE A 541 -15.71 -12.55 32.10
C PHE A 541 -15.81 -14.09 32.05
N ASN A 542 -16.55 -14.74 32.94
CA ASN A 542 -16.72 -16.18 32.91
C ASN A 542 -17.30 -16.70 31.59
N GLU A 543 -18.36 -16.09 31.08
CA GLU A 543 -18.93 -16.53 29.79
C GLU A 543 -18.02 -16.16 28.59
N LEU A 544 -17.49 -14.93 28.59
CA LEU A 544 -16.59 -14.47 27.54
C LEU A 544 -15.32 -15.32 27.42
N PHE A 545 -14.69 -15.64 28.54
CA PHE A 545 -13.48 -16.45 28.61
C PHE A 545 -13.71 -17.88 28.09
N TYR A 546 -14.89 -18.46 28.35
CA TYR A 546 -15.21 -19.79 27.79
C TYR A 546 -15.51 -19.76 26.31
N HIS A 547 -16.10 -18.70 25.80
CA HIS A 547 -16.21 -18.51 24.35
C HIS A 547 -14.84 -18.36 23.71
N HIS A 548 -13.92 -17.63 24.35
CA HIS A 548 -12.53 -17.50 23.89
C HIS A 548 -11.82 -18.85 23.88
N LEU A 549 -11.88 -19.63 24.97
CA LEU A 549 -11.31 -20.97 24.99
C LEU A 549 -11.89 -21.87 23.88
N GLY A 550 -13.21 -21.86 23.70
CA GLY A 550 -13.87 -22.61 22.63
C GLY A 550 -13.38 -22.22 21.24
N TYR A 551 -13.19 -20.91 21.04
CA TYR A 551 -12.61 -20.37 19.80
C TYR A 551 -11.18 -20.88 19.58
N THR A 552 -10.28 -20.74 20.57
CA THR A 552 -8.88 -21.18 20.47
C THR A 552 -8.76 -22.69 20.19
N PHE A 553 -9.56 -23.53 20.87
CA PHE A 553 -9.59 -24.96 20.60
C PHE A 553 -10.18 -25.30 19.24
N ASN A 554 -11.19 -24.58 18.76
CA ASN A 554 -11.72 -24.75 17.40
C ASN A 554 -10.64 -24.39 16.37
N ARG A 555 -9.94 -23.27 16.53
CA ARG A 555 -8.85 -22.86 15.62
C ARG A 555 -7.71 -23.87 15.65
N THR A 556 -7.38 -24.42 16.81
CA THR A 556 -6.41 -25.51 16.95
C THR A 556 -6.86 -26.75 16.16
N ALA A 557 -8.11 -27.17 16.31
CA ALA A 557 -8.66 -28.34 15.60
C ALA A 557 -8.68 -28.13 14.08
N ARG A 558 -9.03 -26.95 13.61
CA ARG A 558 -9.01 -26.58 12.18
C ARG A 558 -7.58 -26.50 11.64
N ALA A 559 -6.68 -25.82 12.34
CA ALA A 559 -5.28 -25.72 11.93
C ALA A 559 -4.60 -27.11 11.85
N PHE A 560 -4.90 -28.00 12.82
CA PHE A 560 -4.45 -29.39 12.78
C PHE A 560 -5.02 -30.12 11.55
N ALA A 561 -6.37 -30.08 11.34
CA ALA A 561 -6.98 -30.77 10.23
C ALA A 561 -6.43 -30.27 8.88
N PHE A 562 -6.27 -28.98 8.74
CA PHE A 562 -5.80 -28.39 7.48
C PHE A 562 -4.31 -28.62 7.25
N GLY A 563 -3.49 -28.56 8.30
CA GLY A 563 -2.04 -28.85 8.20
C GLY A 563 -1.74 -30.30 7.87
N TRP A 564 -2.49 -31.25 8.45
CA TRP A 564 -2.23 -32.68 8.31
C TRP A 564 -2.92 -33.32 7.11
N PHE A 565 -4.14 -32.86 6.75
CA PHE A 565 -5.01 -33.50 5.74
C PHE A 565 -5.32 -32.59 4.55
N GLY A 566 -4.78 -31.38 4.54
CA GLY A 566 -5.03 -30.36 3.53
C GLY A 566 -6.18 -29.43 3.91
N GLY A 567 -6.11 -28.18 3.47
CA GLY A 567 -7.05 -27.12 3.81
C GLY A 567 -8.51 -27.39 3.44
N SER A 568 -9.44 -26.58 4.00
CA SER A 568 -10.85 -26.60 3.62
C SER A 568 -11.03 -26.24 2.14
N SER A 569 -11.97 -26.91 1.48
CA SER A 569 -12.37 -26.59 0.12
C SER A 569 -13.34 -25.41 0.04
N ASP A 570 -13.68 -24.78 1.18
CA ASP A 570 -14.56 -23.63 1.23
C ASP A 570 -13.98 -22.48 0.40
N ALA A 571 -14.77 -21.98 -0.53
CA ALA A 571 -14.43 -20.91 -1.44
C ALA A 571 -15.70 -20.21 -1.92
N PRO A 572 -15.64 -18.97 -2.43
CA PRO A 572 -16.78 -18.34 -3.09
C PRO A 572 -17.36 -19.21 -4.20
N GLN A 573 -18.65 -19.09 -4.48
CA GLN A 573 -19.30 -19.87 -5.55
C GLN A 573 -18.69 -19.59 -6.93
N GLN A 574 -18.24 -18.38 -7.16
CA GLN A 574 -17.61 -17.95 -8.43
C GLN A 574 -16.15 -18.42 -8.58
N ALA A 575 -15.56 -19.06 -7.55
CA ALA A 575 -14.20 -19.57 -7.63
C ALA A 575 -14.06 -20.64 -8.73
N ASP A 576 -13.10 -20.41 -9.63
CA ASP A 576 -12.78 -21.29 -10.75
C ASP A 576 -11.65 -22.28 -10.40
N GLU A 577 -11.26 -23.11 -11.36
CA GLU A 577 -10.20 -24.11 -11.19
C GLU A 577 -8.87 -23.48 -10.82
N PHE A 578 -8.55 -22.29 -11.35
CA PHE A 578 -7.34 -21.55 -11.03
C PHE A 578 -7.33 -21.03 -9.58
N SER A 579 -8.42 -20.43 -9.13
CA SER A 579 -8.50 -19.72 -7.84
C SER A 579 -8.73 -20.63 -6.63
N ARG A 580 -9.42 -21.79 -6.79
CA ARG A 580 -9.76 -22.73 -5.69
C ARG A 580 -8.56 -23.18 -4.84
N PRO A 581 -7.39 -23.54 -5.41
CA PRO A 581 -6.22 -23.92 -4.61
C PRO A 581 -5.74 -22.81 -3.67
N TYR A 582 -5.83 -21.55 -4.12
CA TYR A 582 -5.45 -20.40 -3.33
C TYR A 582 -6.40 -20.17 -2.13
N TYR A 583 -7.72 -20.26 -2.34
CA TYR A 583 -8.69 -20.21 -1.24
C TYR A 583 -8.43 -21.30 -0.21
N LYS A 584 -8.11 -22.51 -0.65
CA LYS A 584 -7.73 -23.62 0.24
C LYS A 584 -6.50 -23.28 1.10
N THR A 585 -5.47 -22.67 0.50
CA THR A 585 -4.27 -22.25 1.21
C THR A 585 -4.57 -21.10 2.19
N ILE A 586 -5.39 -20.13 1.79
CA ILE A 586 -5.82 -19.03 2.66
C ILE A 586 -6.61 -19.55 3.87
N ASN A 587 -7.52 -20.51 3.70
CA ASN A 587 -8.25 -21.13 4.81
C ASN A 587 -7.30 -21.78 5.81
N HIS A 588 -6.29 -22.50 5.31
CA HIS A 588 -5.26 -23.10 6.18
C HIS A 588 -4.45 -22.06 6.93
N PHE A 589 -3.91 -21.07 6.19
CA PHE A 589 -3.04 -20.05 6.79
C PHE A 589 -3.80 -19.11 7.73
N SER A 590 -5.07 -18.81 7.46
CA SER A 590 -5.94 -18.05 8.35
C SER A 590 -6.16 -18.81 9.68
N ALA A 591 -6.49 -20.12 9.64
CA ALA A 591 -6.62 -20.93 10.84
C ALA A 591 -5.30 -21.06 11.62
N ALA A 592 -4.18 -21.24 10.91
CA ALA A 592 -2.84 -21.27 11.50
C ALA A 592 -2.47 -19.92 12.14
N PHE A 593 -2.85 -18.81 11.49
CA PHE A 593 -2.60 -17.46 12.00
C PHE A 593 -3.38 -17.19 13.29
N ALA A 594 -4.68 -17.52 13.33
CA ALA A 594 -5.49 -17.36 14.53
C ALA A 594 -4.88 -18.09 15.74
N LEU A 595 -4.50 -19.36 15.58
CA LEU A 595 -3.82 -20.12 16.64
C LEU A 595 -2.47 -19.53 17.03
N THR A 596 -1.69 -19.09 16.03
CA THR A 596 -0.37 -18.50 16.29
C THR A 596 -0.47 -17.16 17.00
N ALA A 597 -1.46 -16.35 16.64
CA ALA A 597 -1.77 -15.07 17.29
C ALA A 597 -2.18 -15.28 18.75
N ASP A 598 -3.11 -16.21 19.02
CA ASP A 598 -3.50 -16.58 20.37
C ASP A 598 -2.32 -17.05 21.22
N MET A 599 -1.46 -17.93 20.67
CA MET A 599 -0.24 -18.33 21.36
C MET A 599 0.63 -17.13 21.72
N CYS A 600 0.86 -16.22 20.79
CA CYS A 600 1.69 -15.04 21.02
C CYS A 600 1.07 -14.10 22.07
N LEU A 601 -0.22 -13.83 21.99
CA LEU A 601 -0.95 -12.96 22.91
C LEU A 601 -1.05 -13.57 24.31
N GLY A 602 -1.35 -14.86 24.40
CA GLY A 602 -1.48 -15.55 25.68
C GLY A 602 -0.15 -15.76 26.42
N LEU A 603 0.93 -16.07 25.69
CA LEU A 603 2.24 -16.34 26.30
C LEU A 603 3.09 -15.09 26.51
N LEU A 604 2.97 -14.07 25.69
CA LEU A 604 3.74 -12.83 25.79
C LEU A 604 2.99 -11.70 26.46
N ALA A 605 1.64 -11.76 26.48
CA ALA A 605 0.78 -10.71 27.04
C ALA A 605 1.25 -9.31 26.62
N GLY A 606 1.50 -8.39 27.57
CA GLY A 606 1.98 -7.03 27.29
C GLY A 606 3.35 -6.94 26.64
N ASP A 607 4.18 -7.97 26.72
CA ASP A 607 5.51 -7.97 26.11
C ASP A 607 5.48 -7.98 24.60
N ILE A 608 4.38 -8.42 23.97
CA ILE A 608 4.23 -8.39 22.52
C ILE A 608 4.39 -6.98 21.94
N LYS A 609 4.02 -5.95 22.67
CA LYS A 609 4.17 -4.54 22.28
C LYS A 609 5.65 -4.13 22.16
N ARG A 610 6.53 -4.76 22.94
CA ARG A 610 7.98 -4.49 22.95
C ARG A 610 8.75 -5.42 22.02
N LYS A 611 8.15 -6.54 21.63
CA LYS A 611 8.76 -7.52 20.71
C LYS A 611 8.32 -7.25 19.27
N GLU A 612 8.64 -6.05 18.79
CA GLU A 612 8.16 -5.54 17.50
C GLU A 612 8.57 -6.40 16.30
N MET A 613 9.68 -7.12 16.36
CA MET A 613 10.05 -8.07 15.32
C MET A 613 9.06 -9.25 15.21
N LEU A 614 8.46 -9.67 16.32
CA LEU A 614 7.44 -10.73 16.33
C LEU A 614 6.09 -10.17 15.87
N SER A 615 5.66 -9.02 16.42
CA SER A 615 4.42 -8.37 16.01
C SER A 615 4.45 -7.96 14.53
N GLY A 616 5.62 -7.54 14.02
CA GLY A 616 5.81 -7.27 12.60
C GLY A 616 5.64 -8.51 11.71
N ARG A 617 6.14 -9.69 12.11
CA ARG A 617 5.91 -10.93 11.36
C ARG A 617 4.44 -11.36 11.40
N LEU A 618 3.76 -11.17 12.54
CA LEU A 618 2.31 -11.41 12.63
C LEU A 618 1.52 -10.46 11.72
N ALA A 619 1.94 -9.20 11.67
CA ALA A 619 1.38 -8.21 10.73
C ALA A 619 1.59 -8.63 9.27
N ASP A 620 2.79 -9.14 8.93
CA ASP A 620 3.09 -9.62 7.58
C ASP A 620 2.18 -10.79 7.19
N ILE A 621 2.01 -11.79 8.06
CA ILE A 621 1.11 -12.92 7.79
C ILE A 621 -0.30 -12.41 7.51
N HIS A 622 -0.85 -11.59 8.40
CA HIS A 622 -2.20 -11.06 8.30
C HIS A 622 -2.42 -10.26 7.00
N ALA A 623 -1.48 -9.37 6.70
CA ALA A 623 -1.57 -8.53 5.52
C ALA A 623 -1.38 -9.32 4.21
N GLN A 624 -0.49 -10.31 4.17
CA GLN A 624 -0.32 -11.15 2.98
C GLN A 624 -1.57 -11.99 2.68
N LEU A 625 -2.29 -12.44 3.72
CA LEU A 625 -3.59 -13.07 3.54
C LEU A 625 -4.62 -12.09 2.97
N PHE A 626 -4.67 -10.86 3.48
CA PHE A 626 -5.55 -9.82 2.95
C PHE A 626 -5.22 -9.49 1.49
N ILE A 627 -3.95 -9.32 1.16
CA ILE A 627 -3.46 -9.09 -0.21
C ILE A 627 -3.86 -10.24 -1.14
N ALA A 628 -3.68 -11.49 -0.72
CA ALA A 628 -4.08 -12.64 -1.51
C ALA A 628 -5.59 -12.64 -1.81
N THR A 629 -6.44 -12.28 -0.83
CA THR A 629 -7.88 -12.13 -1.08
C THR A 629 -8.21 -10.96 -2.00
N ALA A 630 -7.46 -9.86 -1.92
CA ALA A 630 -7.60 -8.74 -2.85
C ALA A 630 -7.30 -9.15 -4.29
N ILE A 631 -6.20 -9.87 -4.50
CA ILE A 631 -5.81 -10.38 -5.83
C ILE A 631 -6.87 -11.32 -6.38
N LEU A 632 -7.38 -12.24 -5.56
CA LEU A 632 -8.43 -13.17 -5.98
C LEU A 632 -9.73 -12.46 -6.35
N LYS A 633 -10.14 -11.44 -5.59
CA LYS A 633 -11.34 -10.65 -5.91
C LYS A 633 -11.17 -9.83 -7.18
N TYR A 634 -10.00 -9.23 -7.38
CA TYR A 634 -9.68 -8.47 -8.59
C TYR A 634 -9.69 -9.36 -9.82
N TYR A 635 -9.02 -10.51 -9.76
CA TYR A 635 -9.01 -11.52 -10.83
C TYR A 635 -10.42 -12.05 -11.15
N ALA A 636 -11.25 -12.30 -10.12
CA ALA A 636 -12.61 -12.78 -10.31
C ALA A 636 -13.49 -11.81 -11.13
N HIS A 637 -13.22 -10.51 -11.06
CA HIS A 637 -13.93 -9.45 -11.80
C HIS A 637 -13.22 -9.00 -13.07
N GLY A 638 -11.99 -9.48 -13.31
CA GLY A 638 -11.19 -9.17 -14.49
C GLY A 638 -11.67 -9.93 -15.73
N GLN A 639 -10.94 -9.77 -16.83
CA GLN A 639 -11.23 -10.42 -18.11
C GLN A 639 -10.79 -11.89 -18.14
N LYS A 640 -10.03 -12.33 -17.14
CA LYS A 640 -9.49 -13.70 -17.01
C LYS A 640 -8.71 -14.17 -18.25
N THR A 641 -8.01 -13.24 -18.90
CA THR A 641 -7.11 -13.57 -20.00
C THR A 641 -5.92 -14.38 -19.49
N ALA A 642 -5.22 -15.08 -20.39
CA ALA A 642 -4.03 -15.84 -20.02
C ALA A 642 -2.95 -14.94 -19.39
N ASP A 643 -2.75 -13.73 -19.92
CA ASP A 643 -1.82 -12.75 -19.36
C ASP A 643 -2.22 -12.30 -17.97
N GLU A 644 -3.51 -11.97 -17.76
CA GLU A 644 -4.02 -11.60 -16.45
C GLU A 644 -3.84 -12.73 -15.43
N GLN A 645 -4.08 -13.96 -15.84
CA GLN A 645 -3.88 -15.14 -15.00
C GLN A 645 -2.41 -15.30 -14.59
N LEU A 646 -1.45 -15.08 -15.51
CA LEU A 646 -0.02 -15.12 -15.19
C LEU A 646 0.36 -14.07 -14.13
N HIS A 647 -0.11 -12.83 -14.28
CA HIS A 647 0.13 -11.76 -13.31
C HIS A 647 -0.49 -12.09 -11.94
N ALA A 648 -1.74 -12.53 -11.92
CA ALA A 648 -2.45 -12.96 -10.73
C ALA A 648 -1.72 -14.12 -10.03
N GLN A 649 -1.29 -15.12 -10.79
CA GLN A 649 -0.57 -16.29 -10.28
C GLN A 649 0.72 -15.87 -9.58
N LEU A 650 1.57 -15.07 -10.25
CA LEU A 650 2.84 -14.63 -9.67
C LEU A 650 2.63 -13.81 -8.39
N ALA A 651 1.64 -12.91 -8.40
CA ALA A 651 1.31 -12.09 -7.24
C ALA A 651 0.77 -12.93 -6.06
N LEU A 652 -0.08 -13.93 -6.32
CA LEU A 652 -0.61 -14.86 -5.31
C LEU A 652 0.48 -15.75 -4.73
N ASP A 653 1.30 -16.35 -5.59
CA ASP A 653 2.40 -17.22 -5.18
C ASP A 653 3.40 -16.45 -4.27
N LYS A 654 3.75 -15.22 -4.64
CA LYS A 654 4.59 -14.34 -3.80
C LYS A 654 3.92 -14.01 -2.46
N ALA A 655 2.65 -13.62 -2.46
CA ALA A 655 1.95 -13.25 -1.24
C ALA A 655 1.88 -14.43 -0.25
N LEU A 656 1.47 -15.60 -0.70
CA LEU A 656 1.34 -16.77 0.16
C LEU A 656 2.70 -17.35 0.58
N PHE A 657 3.70 -17.30 -0.30
CA PHE A 657 5.06 -17.66 0.06
C PHE A 657 5.61 -16.73 1.16
N ASN A 658 5.42 -15.42 1.04
CA ASN A 658 5.82 -14.45 2.05
C ASN A 658 5.11 -14.68 3.39
N ALA A 659 3.81 -15.01 3.36
CA ALA A 659 3.07 -15.38 4.56
C ALA A 659 3.69 -16.63 5.23
N GLN A 660 4.01 -17.66 4.46
CA GLN A 660 4.69 -18.86 4.97
C GLN A 660 6.03 -18.52 5.62
N GLU A 661 6.88 -17.74 4.96
CA GLU A 661 8.19 -17.36 5.50
C GLU A 661 8.07 -16.52 6.78
N ALA A 662 7.03 -15.66 6.86
CA ALA A 662 6.76 -14.92 8.08
C ALA A 662 6.36 -15.85 9.24
N PHE A 663 5.56 -16.91 9.02
CA PHE A 663 5.28 -17.95 10.02
C PHE A 663 6.56 -18.62 10.50
N PHE A 664 7.39 -19.12 9.61
CA PHE A 664 8.62 -19.79 9.96
C PHE A 664 9.62 -18.86 10.64
N GLY A 665 9.71 -17.62 10.18
CA GLY A 665 10.49 -16.57 10.82
C GLY A 665 10.03 -16.28 12.25
N LEU A 666 8.71 -16.33 12.50
CA LEU A 666 8.13 -16.17 13.84
C LEU A 666 8.47 -17.35 14.73
N PHE A 667 8.21 -18.60 14.31
CA PHE A 667 8.47 -19.80 15.09
C PHE A 667 9.96 -19.94 15.48
N ASN A 668 10.85 -19.64 14.55
CA ASN A 668 12.30 -19.69 14.79
C ASN A 668 12.81 -18.67 15.82
N ASN A 669 12.07 -17.57 16.02
CA ASN A 669 12.46 -16.46 16.90
C ASN A 669 11.55 -16.32 18.13
N PHE A 670 10.57 -17.19 18.31
CA PHE A 670 9.68 -17.13 19.47
C PHE A 670 10.43 -17.51 20.75
N PRO A 671 10.31 -16.75 21.85
CA PRO A 671 11.13 -17.02 23.06
C PRO A 671 10.93 -18.40 23.66
N MET A 672 9.71 -18.93 23.62
CA MET A 672 9.38 -20.26 24.15
C MET A 672 9.34 -21.28 23.01
N GLN A 673 10.51 -21.82 22.67
CA GLN A 673 10.70 -22.71 21.51
C GLN A 673 9.83 -23.96 21.55
N LEU A 674 9.53 -24.51 22.74
CA LEU A 674 8.65 -25.67 22.86
C LEU A 674 7.23 -25.35 22.41
N ALA A 675 6.67 -24.21 22.83
CA ALA A 675 5.35 -23.77 22.41
C ALA A 675 5.30 -23.52 20.89
N ALA A 676 6.29 -22.81 20.36
CA ALA A 676 6.43 -22.58 18.93
C ALA A 676 6.54 -23.89 18.14
N GLY A 677 7.28 -24.87 18.66
CA GLY A 677 7.43 -26.21 18.07
C GLY A 677 6.11 -26.98 18.03
N VAL A 678 5.31 -26.90 19.09
CA VAL A 678 3.98 -27.55 19.16
C VAL A 678 3.04 -26.89 18.13
N VAL A 679 2.92 -25.56 18.11
CA VAL A 679 2.06 -24.86 17.15
C VAL A 679 2.54 -25.10 15.72
N LYS A 680 3.84 -25.09 15.47
CA LYS A 680 4.40 -25.44 14.17
C LYS A 680 4.03 -26.85 13.73
N LEU A 681 4.10 -27.84 14.62
CA LEU A 681 3.72 -29.22 14.33
C LEU A 681 2.21 -29.35 14.03
N ILE A 682 1.38 -28.57 14.71
CA ILE A 682 -0.06 -28.52 14.45
C ILE A 682 -0.35 -27.92 13.07
N CYS A 683 0.23 -26.75 12.78
CA CYS A 683 -0.08 -25.99 11.59
C CYS A 683 0.67 -26.45 10.34
N PHE A 684 1.93 -26.83 10.50
CA PHE A 684 2.86 -27.13 9.40
C PHE A 684 3.65 -28.42 9.65
N PRO A 685 2.99 -29.59 9.80
CA PRO A 685 3.63 -30.86 10.13
C PRO A 685 4.64 -31.29 9.07
N TRP A 686 4.42 -30.94 7.83
CA TRP A 686 5.25 -31.29 6.68
C TRP A 686 6.31 -30.21 6.36
N GLY A 687 6.42 -29.18 7.20
CA GLY A 687 7.34 -28.07 6.98
C GLY A 687 6.80 -27.04 6.00
N ARG A 688 7.70 -26.43 5.20
CA ARG A 688 7.34 -25.46 4.15
C ARG A 688 6.71 -26.18 2.97
N ALA A 689 5.43 -25.92 2.72
CA ALA A 689 4.68 -26.54 1.62
C ALA A 689 4.80 -25.73 0.33
N LEU A 690 4.91 -24.40 0.43
CA LEU A 690 5.03 -23.51 -0.70
C LEU A 690 6.49 -23.29 -1.07
N GLN A 691 6.77 -23.25 -2.35
CA GLN A 691 8.06 -22.88 -2.94
C GLN A 691 7.99 -21.45 -3.46
N PRO A 692 9.11 -20.74 -3.61
CA PRO A 692 9.13 -19.47 -4.31
C PRO A 692 8.63 -19.66 -5.74
N PRO A 693 8.06 -18.60 -6.37
CA PRO A 693 7.63 -18.68 -7.75
C PRO A 693 8.74 -19.19 -8.68
N SER A 694 8.36 -20.03 -9.67
CA SER A 694 9.33 -20.62 -10.58
C SER A 694 9.91 -19.59 -11.54
N ASP A 695 11.15 -19.82 -12.00
CA ASP A 695 11.81 -18.97 -13.00
C ASP A 695 11.01 -18.94 -14.31
N GLN A 696 10.34 -20.05 -14.68
CA GLN A 696 9.49 -20.07 -15.86
C GLN A 696 8.32 -19.10 -15.74
N LEU A 697 7.61 -19.09 -14.61
CA LEU A 697 6.52 -18.15 -14.38
C LEU A 697 7.01 -16.69 -14.40
N LYS A 698 8.16 -16.42 -13.79
CA LYS A 698 8.77 -15.09 -13.83
C LYS A 698 9.10 -14.67 -15.27
N ARG A 699 9.68 -15.55 -16.08
CA ARG A 699 9.94 -15.28 -17.50
C ARG A 699 8.67 -14.99 -18.28
N ASP A 700 7.63 -15.79 -18.08
CA ASP A 700 6.37 -15.63 -18.80
C ASP A 700 5.70 -14.30 -18.46
N VAL A 701 5.68 -13.90 -17.17
CA VAL A 701 5.16 -12.59 -16.73
C VAL A 701 6.01 -11.44 -17.26
N ALA A 702 7.33 -11.55 -17.22
CA ALA A 702 8.25 -10.54 -17.79
C ALA A 702 8.06 -10.35 -19.29
N MET A 703 7.89 -11.44 -20.02
CA MET A 703 7.60 -11.38 -21.45
C MET A 703 6.23 -10.76 -21.73
N SER A 704 5.21 -11.10 -20.94
CA SER A 704 3.88 -10.48 -21.01
C SER A 704 3.92 -8.96 -20.76
N MET A 705 4.70 -8.49 -19.77
CA MET A 705 4.88 -7.04 -19.51
C MET A 705 5.39 -6.25 -20.72
N MET A 706 6.17 -6.90 -21.60
CA MET A 706 6.72 -6.30 -22.81
C MET A 706 5.77 -6.37 -24.03
N GLN A 707 4.59 -6.95 -23.88
CA GLN A 707 3.59 -7.06 -24.93
C GLN A 707 2.48 -6.02 -24.76
N ASP A 708 1.78 -5.73 -25.86
CA ASP A 708 0.58 -4.89 -25.83
C ASP A 708 -0.65 -5.74 -25.43
N ASN A 709 -0.64 -6.24 -24.21
CA ASN A 709 -1.63 -7.16 -23.67
C ASN A 709 -2.85 -6.43 -23.02
N ALA A 710 -3.86 -7.20 -22.63
CA ALA A 710 -5.07 -6.66 -22.04
C ALA A 710 -4.81 -5.88 -20.72
N PHE A 711 -3.89 -6.36 -19.88
CA PHE A 711 -3.56 -5.67 -18.64
C PHE A 711 -2.86 -4.34 -18.91
N ARG A 712 -1.90 -4.29 -19.87
CA ARG A 712 -1.29 -3.03 -20.32
C ARG A 712 -2.34 -2.03 -20.81
N GLN A 713 -3.30 -2.48 -21.63
CA GLN A 713 -4.39 -1.62 -22.12
C GLN A 713 -5.29 -1.10 -21.00
N GLN A 714 -5.55 -1.90 -19.98
CA GLN A 714 -6.27 -1.47 -18.79
C GLN A 714 -5.50 -0.40 -18.01
N LEU A 715 -4.20 -0.58 -17.78
CA LEU A 715 -3.36 0.41 -17.08
C LEU A 715 -3.32 1.75 -17.82
N LYS A 716 -3.28 1.75 -19.15
CA LYS A 716 -3.36 2.97 -19.97
C LYS A 716 -4.62 3.82 -19.69
N GLN A 717 -5.73 3.17 -19.34
CA GLN A 717 -6.97 3.88 -18.95
C GLN A 717 -6.93 4.45 -17.52
N HIS A 718 -5.96 4.02 -16.72
CA HIS A 718 -5.84 4.42 -15.33
C HIS A 718 -4.93 5.62 -15.11
N VAL A 719 -4.00 5.86 -16.01
CA VAL A 719 -2.99 6.92 -15.95
C VAL A 719 -3.29 8.04 -16.95
N PHE A 720 -2.55 9.14 -16.83
CA PHE A 720 -2.47 10.09 -17.93
C PHE A 720 -1.64 9.47 -19.05
N TYR A 721 -2.27 9.23 -20.17
CA TYR A 721 -1.70 8.51 -21.30
C TYR A 721 -1.73 9.35 -22.56
N ASN A 722 -0.60 9.46 -23.23
CA ASN A 722 -0.50 10.05 -24.55
C ASN A 722 0.58 9.33 -25.39
N THR A 723 0.65 9.65 -26.67
CA THR A 723 1.64 9.16 -27.63
C THR A 723 2.45 10.30 -28.27
N ASP A 724 2.39 11.49 -27.66
CA ASP A 724 3.17 12.64 -28.12
C ASP A 724 4.68 12.36 -27.95
N PRO A 725 5.48 12.33 -29.02
CA PRO A 725 6.91 12.07 -28.91
C PRO A 725 7.69 13.14 -28.16
N ASP A 726 7.12 14.32 -27.96
CA ASP A 726 7.73 15.39 -27.18
C ASP A 726 7.42 15.26 -25.68
N ASP A 727 6.40 14.48 -25.31
CA ASP A 727 6.10 14.17 -23.91
C ASP A 727 7.03 13.12 -23.33
N VAL A 728 7.34 13.22 -22.03
CA VAL A 728 8.26 12.31 -21.32
C VAL A 728 7.83 10.84 -21.39
N PHE A 729 6.52 10.59 -21.28
CA PHE A 729 5.95 9.24 -21.31
C PHE A 729 5.51 8.87 -22.73
N GLY A 730 4.96 9.83 -23.48
CA GLY A 730 4.48 9.65 -24.84
C GLY A 730 5.58 9.23 -25.81
N ARG A 731 6.80 9.73 -25.65
CA ARG A 731 7.99 9.33 -26.40
C ARG A 731 8.25 7.83 -26.31
N MET A 732 8.21 7.28 -25.13
CA MET A 732 8.44 5.84 -24.91
C MET A 732 7.28 5.02 -25.47
N GLU A 733 6.05 5.47 -25.28
CA GLU A 733 4.86 4.76 -25.74
C GLU A 733 4.70 4.81 -27.28
N SER A 734 4.95 5.95 -27.92
CA SER A 734 4.91 6.03 -29.38
C SER A 734 5.92 5.10 -30.04
N THR A 735 7.13 5.02 -29.48
CA THR A 735 8.17 4.09 -29.97
C THR A 735 7.76 2.63 -29.75
N PHE A 736 7.13 2.32 -28.61
CA PHE A 736 6.60 0.98 -28.30
C PHE A 736 5.51 0.57 -29.29
N GLN A 737 4.60 1.48 -29.64
CA GLN A 737 3.55 1.24 -30.62
C GLN A 737 4.13 1.03 -32.00
N SER A 738 5.05 1.90 -32.44
CA SER A 738 5.73 1.75 -33.73
C SER A 738 6.43 0.38 -33.86
N LEU A 739 7.06 -0.12 -32.79
CA LEU A 739 7.63 -1.46 -32.80
C LEU A 739 6.56 -2.55 -32.90
N THR A 740 5.44 -2.38 -32.21
CA THR A 740 4.33 -3.34 -32.23
C THR A 740 3.72 -3.48 -33.62
N GLU A 741 3.57 -2.37 -34.33
CA GLU A 741 3.03 -2.33 -35.69
C GLU A 741 3.94 -3.03 -36.68
N ILE A 742 5.25 -2.86 -36.54
CA ILE A 742 6.24 -3.45 -37.49
C ILE A 742 6.88 -4.74 -36.98
N GLU A 743 6.40 -5.33 -35.87
CA GLU A 743 7.07 -6.48 -35.25
C GLU A 743 7.37 -7.64 -36.19
N PRO A 744 6.46 -8.09 -37.08
CA PRO A 744 6.76 -9.16 -38.02
C PRO A 744 7.91 -8.78 -39.01
N LEU A 745 7.96 -7.53 -39.44
CA LEU A 745 9.02 -6.99 -40.27
C LEU A 745 10.34 -6.92 -39.51
N TRP A 746 10.29 -6.38 -38.27
CA TRP A 746 11.46 -6.28 -37.42
C TRP A 746 12.08 -7.65 -37.12
N ASP A 747 11.28 -8.64 -36.79
CA ASP A 747 11.73 -10.00 -36.53
C ASP A 747 12.35 -10.66 -37.79
N ARG A 748 11.77 -10.43 -38.95
CA ARG A 748 12.31 -10.91 -40.23
C ARG A 748 13.67 -10.27 -40.53
N PHE A 749 13.78 -8.96 -40.35
CA PHE A 749 15.03 -8.22 -40.51
C PHE A 749 16.10 -8.71 -39.52
N LYS A 750 15.78 -8.83 -38.25
CA LYS A 750 16.72 -9.32 -37.22
C LYS A 750 17.16 -10.77 -37.44
N LYS A 751 16.30 -11.63 -37.95
CA LYS A 751 16.65 -13.01 -38.33
C LYS A 751 17.62 -13.05 -39.53
N ALA A 752 17.46 -12.16 -40.50
CA ALA A 752 18.37 -12.03 -41.61
C ALA A 752 19.73 -11.49 -41.15
N GLU A 753 19.75 -10.46 -40.34
CA GLU A 753 20.96 -9.90 -39.71
C GLU A 753 21.74 -10.98 -38.92
N ALA A 754 21.05 -11.79 -38.13
CA ALA A 754 21.68 -12.84 -37.33
C ALA A 754 22.27 -13.99 -38.13
N LYS A 755 21.81 -14.22 -39.35
CA LYS A 755 22.39 -15.22 -40.29
C LYS A 755 23.70 -14.78 -40.93
N GLY A 756 24.19 -13.56 -40.62
CA GLY A 756 25.42 -13.02 -41.19
C GLY A 756 25.26 -12.60 -42.65
N SER A 757 24.04 -12.26 -43.06
CA SER A 757 23.74 -11.82 -44.43
C SER A 757 24.09 -10.35 -44.70
N PHE A 758 24.57 -9.61 -43.68
CA PHE A 758 24.83 -8.18 -43.74
C PHE A 758 26.29 -7.90 -43.39
N ASP A 759 26.99 -7.23 -44.26
CA ASP A 759 28.41 -6.87 -44.10
C ASP A 759 28.61 -5.41 -43.64
N GLY A 760 27.55 -4.61 -43.62
CA GLY A 760 27.56 -3.22 -43.21
C GLY A 760 27.95 -3.00 -41.73
N LEU A 761 28.50 -1.82 -41.43
CA LEU A 761 28.89 -1.41 -40.07
C LEU A 761 27.83 -0.58 -39.38
N SER A 762 26.90 -0.01 -40.14
CA SER A 762 25.81 0.83 -39.64
C SER A 762 24.45 0.21 -39.89
N PHE A 763 23.44 0.67 -39.17
CA PHE A 763 22.05 0.23 -39.37
C PHE A 763 21.54 0.55 -40.78
N VAL A 764 21.95 1.69 -41.35
CA VAL A 764 21.59 2.10 -42.71
C VAL A 764 22.19 1.15 -43.74
N GLU A 765 23.44 0.75 -43.56
CA GLU A 765 24.10 -0.25 -44.41
C GLU A 765 23.44 -1.62 -44.29
N HIS A 766 23.05 -2.05 -43.08
CA HIS A 766 22.28 -3.28 -42.92
C HIS A 766 20.90 -3.22 -43.62
N ILE A 767 20.24 -2.05 -43.66
CA ILE A 767 19.02 -1.87 -44.46
C ILE A 767 19.34 -2.02 -45.97
N ALA A 768 20.44 -1.42 -46.46
CA ALA A 768 20.85 -1.57 -47.84
C ALA A 768 21.17 -3.03 -48.20
N ASP A 769 21.87 -3.75 -47.33
CA ASP A 769 22.15 -5.18 -47.50
C ASP A 769 20.88 -6.03 -47.48
N ALA A 770 19.92 -5.69 -46.62
CA ALA A 770 18.64 -6.37 -46.56
C ALA A 770 17.79 -6.16 -47.83
N LEU A 771 17.86 -4.97 -48.42
CA LEU A 771 17.28 -4.68 -49.74
C LEU A 771 17.93 -5.47 -50.85
N ASN A 772 19.28 -5.46 -50.90
CA ASN A 772 20.07 -6.16 -51.91
C ASN A 772 19.87 -7.67 -51.87
N THR A 773 19.69 -8.23 -50.66
CA THR A 773 19.44 -9.67 -50.49
C THR A 773 17.95 -10.04 -50.63
N GLY A 774 17.05 -9.08 -50.84
CA GLY A 774 15.61 -9.31 -50.94
C GLY A 774 14.96 -9.72 -49.62
N ALA A 775 15.62 -9.49 -48.48
CA ALA A 775 15.08 -9.77 -47.16
C ALA A 775 13.94 -8.80 -46.76
N ILE A 776 13.98 -7.58 -47.30
CA ILE A 776 12.95 -6.54 -47.14
C ILE A 776 12.65 -5.86 -48.46
N GLN A 777 11.50 -5.16 -48.54
CA GLN A 777 11.05 -4.33 -49.66
C GLN A 777 11.39 -2.83 -49.43
N PRO A 778 11.44 -1.99 -50.49
CA PRO A 778 11.74 -0.56 -50.34
C PRO A 778 10.83 0.19 -49.33
N GLU A 779 9.52 -0.09 -49.31
CA GLU A 779 8.57 0.51 -48.39
C GLU A 779 8.86 0.10 -46.96
N GLU A 780 9.27 -1.15 -46.74
CA GLU A 780 9.66 -1.71 -45.45
C GLU A 780 10.96 -1.11 -44.91
N ALA A 781 11.88 -0.74 -45.78
CA ALA A 781 13.12 -0.04 -45.44
C ALA A 781 12.81 1.31 -44.78
N SER A 782 11.87 2.09 -45.32
CA SER A 782 11.45 3.37 -44.74
C SER A 782 10.85 3.20 -43.34
N GLN A 783 10.02 2.19 -43.10
CA GLN A 783 9.47 1.87 -41.81
C GLN A 783 10.54 1.53 -40.75
N LEU A 784 11.51 0.70 -41.14
CA LEU A 784 12.62 0.31 -40.27
C LEU A 784 13.53 1.50 -39.90
N LEU A 785 13.82 2.39 -40.86
CA LEU A 785 14.62 3.59 -40.67
C LEU A 785 13.88 4.57 -39.72
N SER A 786 12.59 4.80 -39.95
CA SER A 786 11.75 5.66 -39.09
C SER A 786 11.71 5.11 -37.65
N TYR A 787 11.43 3.83 -37.50
CA TYR A 787 11.45 3.19 -36.18
C TYR A 787 12.84 3.30 -35.52
N ASN A 788 13.92 3.09 -36.21
CA ASN A 788 15.27 3.18 -35.65
C ASN A 788 15.60 4.59 -35.17
N ALA A 789 15.15 5.63 -35.87
CA ALA A 789 15.29 7.02 -35.45
C ALA A 789 14.50 7.29 -34.16
N GLN A 790 13.23 6.85 -34.10
CA GLN A 790 12.41 6.95 -32.89
C GLN A 790 13.02 6.17 -31.71
N ARG A 791 13.47 4.94 -31.97
CA ARG A 791 14.13 4.09 -30.98
C ARG A 791 15.35 4.77 -30.38
N PHE A 792 16.19 5.36 -31.25
CA PHE A 792 17.39 6.05 -30.82
C PHE A 792 17.04 7.27 -29.96
N ASP A 793 16.08 8.11 -30.39
CA ASP A 793 15.61 9.26 -29.63
C ASP A 793 15.08 8.85 -28.25
N SER A 794 14.28 7.77 -28.17
CA SER A 794 13.64 7.33 -26.92
C SER A 794 14.62 6.85 -25.83
N ILE A 795 15.85 6.45 -26.25
CA ILE A 795 16.88 5.98 -25.32
C ILE A 795 17.92 7.04 -24.95
N LEU A 796 17.88 8.23 -25.57
CA LEU A 796 18.75 9.34 -25.22
C LEU A 796 18.44 9.92 -23.85
N THR A 797 19.44 10.53 -23.25
CA THR A 797 19.35 11.34 -22.04
C THR A 797 19.54 12.81 -22.37
N ASP A 798 18.97 13.69 -21.57
CA ASP A 798 19.20 15.11 -21.70
C ASP A 798 20.68 15.45 -21.46
N ILE A 799 21.17 16.49 -22.14
CA ILE A 799 22.45 17.13 -21.89
C ILE A 799 22.19 18.61 -21.58
N PHE A 800 23.03 19.15 -20.75
CA PHE A 800 22.90 20.52 -20.25
C PHE A 800 24.16 21.32 -20.54
N ASP A 801 24.02 22.65 -20.46
CA ASP A 801 25.18 23.53 -20.36
C ASP A 801 26.00 23.23 -19.09
N MET A 802 27.18 23.82 -19.00
CA MET A 802 28.10 23.58 -17.86
C MET A 802 27.56 24.07 -16.51
N GLN A 803 26.56 24.91 -16.51
CA GLN A 803 25.87 25.44 -15.34
C GLN A 803 24.64 24.62 -14.93
N LEU A 804 24.23 23.67 -15.75
CA LEU A 804 23.01 22.86 -15.59
C LEU A 804 21.71 23.69 -15.63
N GLU A 805 21.72 24.83 -16.30
CA GLU A 805 20.58 25.75 -16.38
C GLU A 805 19.71 25.50 -17.62
N GLN A 806 20.33 25.13 -18.74
CA GLN A 806 19.62 24.97 -20.02
C GLN A 806 19.91 23.61 -20.64
N THR A 807 18.85 22.94 -21.12
CA THR A 807 19.01 21.76 -21.95
C THR A 807 19.55 22.15 -23.32
N LEU A 808 20.49 21.35 -23.81
CA LEU A 808 21.06 21.50 -25.17
C LEU A 808 20.34 20.56 -26.14
N PRO A 809 20.28 20.95 -27.42
CA PRO A 809 19.74 20.08 -28.47
C PRO A 809 20.47 18.73 -28.53
N LEU A 810 19.73 17.66 -28.76
CA LEU A 810 20.27 16.33 -28.92
C LEU A 810 20.35 15.98 -30.42
N ASP A 811 21.53 15.59 -30.90
CA ASP A 811 21.71 15.12 -32.24
C ASP A 811 21.23 13.67 -32.38
N ASN A 812 20.33 13.42 -33.31
CA ASN A 812 19.94 12.06 -33.69
C ASN A 812 20.54 11.73 -35.06
N PRO A 813 21.64 10.99 -35.13
CA PRO A 813 22.31 10.68 -36.42
C PRO A 813 21.48 9.73 -37.29
N HIS A 814 20.37 9.21 -36.79
CA HIS A 814 19.44 8.34 -37.51
C HIS A 814 18.22 9.10 -38.07
N LEU A 815 18.08 10.40 -37.78
CA LEU A 815 17.14 11.27 -38.50
C LEU A 815 17.68 11.48 -39.91
N ILE A 816 17.19 10.67 -40.83
CA ILE A 816 17.43 10.85 -42.25
C ILE A 816 16.26 11.68 -42.78
N GLU A 817 16.54 12.82 -43.44
CA GLU A 817 15.51 13.49 -44.19
C GLU A 817 14.89 12.47 -45.16
N PRO A 818 13.55 12.46 -45.36
CA PRO A 818 12.94 11.53 -46.28
C PRO A 818 13.67 11.67 -47.64
N LEU A 819 14.27 10.53 -48.07
CA LEU A 819 14.90 10.48 -49.37
C LEU A 819 13.87 10.97 -50.37
N GLY A 820 14.06 12.21 -50.85
CA GLY A 820 13.33 12.70 -52.01
C GLY A 820 13.58 11.70 -53.14
N VAL A 821 12.50 11.10 -53.61
CA VAL A 821 12.57 10.22 -54.78
C VAL A 821 12.87 11.17 -55.97
N ASP A 822 14.14 11.48 -56.16
CA ASP A 822 14.62 12.11 -57.41
C ASP A 822 14.59 11.04 -58.51
N THR A 823 13.53 11.11 -59.28
CA THR A 823 13.37 10.29 -60.51
C THR A 823 14.15 10.83 -61.69
N GLU A 824 15.28 11.49 -61.49
CA GLU A 824 16.17 11.88 -62.58
C GLU A 824 17.58 11.32 -62.38
N ALA A 825 17.87 10.27 -63.14
CA ALA A 825 19.18 9.69 -63.24
C ALA A 825 20.15 10.65 -63.93
N HIS A 826 21.17 11.14 -63.24
CA HIS A 826 22.34 11.73 -63.83
C HIS A 826 23.50 10.72 -63.87
N PRO A 827 24.22 10.63 -64.97
CA PRO A 827 25.34 9.67 -65.11
C PRO A 827 26.59 10.08 -64.34
N PRO A 828 27.47 9.15 -63.98
CA PRO A 828 28.57 9.41 -63.05
C PRO A 828 29.64 10.31 -63.66
N ALA A 829 30.03 11.34 -62.92
CA ALA A 829 31.20 12.18 -63.26
C ALA A 829 32.49 11.52 -62.81
N ALA A 830 33.45 11.66 -63.71
CA ALA A 830 34.75 11.01 -63.70
C ALA A 830 35.67 11.43 -62.53
N SER A 831 36.43 10.45 -62.10
CA SER A 831 37.63 10.44 -61.25
C SER A 831 38.41 11.75 -61.11
N ALA A 832 38.70 12.16 -59.88
CA ALA A 832 39.80 13.05 -59.52
C ALA A 832 40.82 12.30 -58.65
N GLU A 833 42.09 12.41 -59.08
CA GLU A 833 43.26 11.77 -58.50
C GLU A 833 43.64 12.20 -57.08
N PRO A 834 44.39 11.38 -56.36
CA PRO A 834 44.74 11.70 -54.93
C PRO A 834 45.98 12.59 -54.86
N LYS A 835 45.93 13.60 -54.02
CA LYS A 835 47.13 14.37 -53.67
C LYS A 835 47.85 13.68 -52.47
N THR A 836 49.13 13.37 -52.79
CA THR A 836 50.10 12.85 -51.81
C THR A 836 50.64 13.92 -50.86
N GLY A 837 50.95 13.51 -49.63
CA GLY A 837 52.07 14.07 -48.88
C GLY A 837 51.81 14.43 -47.45
N GLY A 838 52.45 13.69 -46.52
CA GLY A 838 52.57 14.09 -45.14
C GLY A 838 52.88 12.93 -44.18
N THR A 839 54.13 12.54 -44.14
CA THR A 839 54.70 11.55 -43.22
C THR A 839 54.77 12.10 -41.81
N ALA A 840 54.21 11.39 -40.82
CA ALA A 840 54.64 11.48 -39.44
C ALA A 840 54.90 10.06 -38.90
N GLN A 841 56.12 9.84 -38.49
CA GLN A 841 56.61 8.61 -37.86
C GLN A 841 55.95 8.42 -36.49
N LEU A 842 55.48 7.24 -36.28
CA LEU A 842 55.12 6.75 -34.93
C LEU A 842 55.98 5.52 -34.62
N ALA A 843 56.62 5.58 -33.49
CA ALA A 843 57.50 4.55 -32.97
C ALA A 843 56.68 3.31 -32.56
N THR A 844 57.21 2.20 -32.96
CA THR A 844 56.77 0.85 -32.53
C THR A 844 57.36 0.51 -31.19
N ASP A 845 56.49 0.06 -30.24
CA ASP A 845 56.96 -0.84 -29.22
C ASP A 845 56.00 -2.02 -29.11
N HIS A 846 56.57 -3.20 -29.20
CA HIS A 846 55.91 -4.49 -29.11
C HIS A 846 55.71 -4.92 -27.68
N HIS A 847 54.50 -5.29 -27.30
CA HIS A 847 54.29 -6.40 -26.40
C HIS A 847 53.05 -7.20 -26.84
N LYS A 848 53.34 -8.44 -27.24
CA LYS A 848 52.35 -9.49 -27.45
C LYS A 848 51.92 -10.03 -26.09
N GLU A 849 50.64 -9.96 -25.80
CA GLU A 849 49.97 -10.89 -24.88
C GLU A 849 48.74 -11.47 -25.56
N ASP A 850 48.64 -12.79 -25.51
CA ASP A 850 47.55 -13.57 -26.09
C ASP A 850 46.22 -13.26 -25.41
N PRO A 851 45.10 -13.20 -26.10
CA PRO A 851 43.80 -13.08 -25.47
C PRO A 851 43.28 -14.45 -25.04
N GLU A 852 43.01 -14.60 -23.74
CA GLU A 852 42.19 -15.70 -23.22
C GLU A 852 40.76 -15.65 -23.78
N PRO A 853 40.11 -16.80 -23.93
CA PRO A 853 38.82 -16.86 -24.61
C PRO A 853 37.68 -16.37 -23.71
N PHE A 854 37.03 -15.30 -24.14
CA PHE A 854 35.75 -14.88 -23.57
C PHE A 854 34.69 -15.94 -23.82
N ILE A 855 34.06 -16.34 -22.74
CA ILE A 855 32.95 -17.29 -22.64
C ILE A 855 31.83 -16.91 -23.61
N ARG A 856 31.44 -17.82 -24.49
CA ARG A 856 30.24 -17.74 -25.31
C ARG A 856 29.04 -18.05 -24.43
N PHE A 857 28.16 -17.10 -24.25
CA PHE A 857 26.81 -17.30 -23.83
C PHE A 857 25.87 -17.45 -25.02
#